data_8b72e8822605f41cdcf624cdd26eb2be
#
_entry.id   8b72e8822605f41cdcf624cdd26eb2be
#
_cell.length_a   1.000
_cell.length_b   1.000
_cell.length_c   1.000
_cell.angle_alpha   90.00
_cell.angle_beta   90.00
_cell.angle_gamma   90.00
#
_symmetry.space_group_name_H-M   'P 1'
#
loop_
_entity.id
_entity.type
_entity.pdbx_description
1 polymer ?
#
loop_
_entity_poly.entity_id
_entity_poly.type
_entity_poly.pdbx_seq_one_letter_code
_entity_poly.pdbx_strand_id
1 'polypeptide(L)'
;MTGTPTHCPYCALQCGMTLRTGGAGAGTGAEPGAEKGAVRIEPRGDVPANRGGLCQKGWTAAELLTAPDRLTAPLMRRGRDAPLEPCTWDEALDRVAAEAARLRALHGPDAVAVFGGGGLTNEKAYQLGKFARVALGTSQIDYNGRFCMASAAAASGRAFGMDRGLPGPVTDLAASGAVLLAGGNPAETMPPFMRHLAEMRDGGGALVVVDPRRTATARQADLHLQPAPGTDIALANGLLHLALAEGLADEDYIAARTAGFDAVRTVANAYWPGRAERITGVPVPAMREAVRLLARARRAHVLTARGAEQHARGTDTVSAFINLALALGLPGREGSGYGCLTGQGNGQGGREHGQKADQLPGYRRIDDPAARAHVAAVWGVDPAGLPGAGRSAYELLSALGTASGPRALLLFGSNPVVSAPRSAHVEERLGALDLLVVADFVPSETARRADVVLPSAQWAEESGTMTNLEGRVLRRRRAVRPPAGVRTDLEIIGALAERLRAPGEWSTDPEAVFGELRRASAGGTADYSGISYARIEAEGGVFWPCPSAEHPGTPRPYLDGFATPDGRARFVPVEHRGPAEDVDGDHPLYLTTGRVLAQYQSGAQTRRVPALAAAAPGPFVELHPDLAERLGIEDGADVRVESRRGAVTVRARLTDAIRDDTVFIPFHWAGEGRANLLTNPALDPVSRMPEFKVCAVRVGAPE
;
A
#
# COMPACT_ATOMS: atom_id res chain seq x y z
N MET A 1 33.85 12.49 -3.45
CA MET A 1 32.49 12.00 -3.80
C MET A 1 31.49 12.70 -2.89
N THR A 2 30.61 13.50 -3.45
CA THR A 2 29.50 14.13 -2.71
C THR A 2 28.43 13.09 -2.47
N GLY A 3 28.04 12.90 -1.21
CA GLY A 3 26.95 11.99 -0.85
C GLY A 3 25.62 12.74 -0.73
N THR A 4 24.54 12.22 -1.33
CA THR A 4 23.19 12.77 -1.19
C THR A 4 22.39 11.90 -0.23
N PRO A 5 22.04 12.39 0.98
CA PRO A 5 21.15 11.67 1.88
C PRO A 5 19.75 11.56 1.28
N THR A 6 19.19 10.36 1.35
CA THR A 6 17.84 10.05 0.84
C THR A 6 17.31 8.79 1.53
N HIS A 7 16.23 8.22 1.03
CA HIS A 7 15.68 6.96 1.53
C HIS A 7 15.37 5.99 0.39
N CYS A 8 15.29 4.69 0.73
CA CYS A 8 14.95 3.61 -0.17
C CYS A 8 13.60 3.87 -0.89
N PRO A 9 13.48 3.57 -2.20
CA PRO A 9 12.25 3.83 -2.96
C PRO A 9 11.15 2.79 -2.77
N TYR A 10 11.44 1.63 -2.16
CA TYR A 10 10.53 0.49 -2.21
C TYR A 10 9.44 0.54 -1.13
N CYS A 11 9.66 0.00 0.04
CA CYS A 11 8.60 -0.17 1.02
C CYS A 11 8.45 1.04 1.97
N ALA A 12 7.35 1.07 2.71
CA ALA A 12 6.99 2.17 3.60
C ALA A 12 7.90 2.35 4.82
N LEU A 13 8.87 1.44 5.06
CA LEU A 13 9.89 1.65 6.08
C LEU A 13 10.83 2.80 5.68
N GLN A 14 11.00 3.05 4.37
CA GLN A 14 11.82 4.13 3.83
C GLN A 14 13.20 4.21 4.47
N CYS A 15 13.93 3.09 4.44
CA CYS A 15 15.26 2.97 5.01
C CYS A 15 16.18 4.08 4.55
N GLY A 16 16.82 4.79 5.50
CA GLY A 16 17.75 5.86 5.20
C GLY A 16 19.01 5.33 4.52
N MET A 17 19.42 6.03 3.45
CA MET A 17 20.63 5.73 2.69
C MET A 17 21.25 7.01 2.15
N THR A 18 22.53 6.94 1.79
CA THR A 18 23.26 7.98 1.05
C THR A 18 23.63 7.45 -0.32
N LEU A 19 23.32 8.23 -1.34
CA LEU A 19 23.75 7.93 -2.70
C LEU A 19 25.06 8.65 -2.99
N ARG A 20 26.11 7.87 -3.35
CA ARG A 20 27.40 8.38 -3.79
C ARG A 20 27.46 8.33 -5.30
N THR A 21 27.56 9.49 -5.93
CA THR A 21 27.80 9.59 -7.37
C THR A 21 29.29 9.77 -7.63
N GLY A 22 29.87 8.96 -8.52
CA GLY A 22 31.25 9.14 -8.99
C GLY A 22 31.38 10.47 -9.74
N GLY A 23 32.15 11.42 -9.17
CA GLY A 23 32.54 12.64 -9.88
C GLY A 23 33.44 12.28 -11.07
N ALA A 24 33.24 12.93 -12.21
CA ALA A 24 34.24 12.98 -13.27
C ALA A 24 35.46 13.75 -12.72
N GLY A 25 36.47 13.05 -12.28
CA GLY A 25 37.73 13.66 -11.89
C GLY A 25 38.23 13.27 -10.48
N ALA A 26 39.33 12.56 -10.51
CA ALA A 26 40.40 12.48 -9.54
C ALA A 26 40.26 11.53 -8.34
N GLY A 27 41.27 10.75 -8.19
CA GLY A 27 41.70 10.19 -6.92
C GLY A 27 42.03 8.71 -7.00
N THR A 28 43.29 8.41 -6.96
CA THR A 28 43.94 7.12 -6.77
C THR A 28 43.26 6.32 -5.66
N GLY A 29 42.38 5.37 -6.03
CA GLY A 29 41.69 4.51 -5.07
C GLY A 29 40.39 3.89 -5.61
N ALA A 30 40.08 4.03 -6.89
CA ALA A 30 38.97 3.30 -7.51
C ALA A 30 39.39 1.85 -7.76
N GLU A 31 38.57 0.89 -7.30
CA GLU A 31 38.74 -0.50 -7.69
C GLU A 31 38.72 -0.64 -9.22
N PRO A 32 39.59 -1.49 -9.83
CA PRO A 32 39.62 -1.70 -11.27
C PRO A 32 38.29 -2.30 -11.72
N GLY A 33 37.46 -1.54 -12.48
CA GLY A 33 36.19 -2.01 -13.04
C GLY A 33 34.97 -1.18 -12.72
N ALA A 34 35.07 -0.10 -11.93
CA ALA A 34 33.93 0.78 -11.67
C ALA A 34 33.61 1.63 -12.92
N GLU A 35 32.45 1.38 -13.55
CA GLU A 35 31.94 2.19 -14.66
C GLU A 35 31.79 3.66 -14.26
N LYS A 36 32.21 4.56 -15.18
CA LYS A 36 32.01 6.01 -15.00
C LYS A 36 30.54 6.31 -14.86
N GLY A 37 30.12 6.80 -13.68
CA GLY A 37 28.74 7.20 -13.40
C GLY A 37 27.94 6.24 -12.49
N ALA A 38 28.54 5.16 -12.01
CA ALA A 38 27.85 4.24 -11.09
C ALA A 38 27.43 4.92 -9.79
N VAL A 39 26.16 4.80 -9.44
CA VAL A 39 25.61 5.26 -8.15
C VAL A 39 25.83 4.16 -7.11
N ARG A 40 26.54 4.47 -6.04
CA ARG A 40 26.74 3.56 -4.89
C ARG A 40 25.79 3.91 -3.77
N ILE A 41 25.28 2.88 -3.09
CA ILE A 41 24.38 3.01 -1.93
C ILE A 41 25.18 2.75 -0.67
N GLU A 42 25.06 3.68 0.30
CA GLU A 42 25.57 3.53 1.66
C GLU A 42 24.40 3.62 2.66
N PRO A 43 24.25 2.64 3.56
CA PRO A 43 23.18 2.70 4.55
C PRO A 43 23.48 3.79 5.61
N ARG A 44 22.43 4.44 6.13
CA ARG A 44 22.53 5.44 7.17
C ARG A 44 22.16 4.85 8.54
N GLY A 45 23.09 4.90 9.48
CA GLY A 45 22.91 4.39 10.85
C GLY A 45 22.11 5.33 11.76
N ASP A 46 22.04 6.61 11.42
CA ASP A 46 21.35 7.66 12.15
C ASP A 46 19.81 7.70 11.93
N VAL A 47 19.30 6.89 11.02
CA VAL A 47 17.86 6.82 10.75
C VAL A 47 17.20 5.73 11.61
N PRO A 48 16.28 6.09 12.53
CA PRO A 48 15.72 5.17 13.51
C PRO A 48 15.00 3.97 12.89
N ALA A 49 14.36 4.14 11.73
CA ALA A 49 13.58 3.11 11.09
C ALA A 49 14.40 1.88 10.66
N ASN A 50 15.62 2.07 10.17
CA ASN A 50 16.48 0.98 9.68
C ASN A 50 17.83 0.83 10.39
N ARG A 51 18.28 1.83 11.17
CA ARG A 51 19.53 1.79 11.95
C ARG A 51 20.71 1.19 11.16
N GLY A 52 20.88 1.65 9.92
CA GLY A 52 21.92 1.14 9.02
C GLY A 52 21.59 -0.19 8.31
N GLY A 53 20.42 -0.78 8.54
CA GLY A 53 19.98 -2.00 7.82
C GLY A 53 19.39 -1.68 6.46
N LEU A 54 19.77 -2.45 5.42
CA LEU A 54 19.10 -2.49 4.13
C LEU A 54 18.82 -3.94 3.75
N CYS A 55 17.69 -4.19 3.09
CA CYS A 55 17.43 -5.48 2.47
C CYS A 55 18.04 -5.53 1.07
N GLN A 56 18.05 -6.71 0.45
CA GLN A 56 18.61 -6.88 -0.90
C GLN A 56 18.00 -5.92 -1.93
N LYS A 57 16.71 -5.58 -1.86
CA LYS A 57 16.09 -4.58 -2.74
C LYS A 57 16.67 -3.18 -2.51
N GLY A 58 16.92 -2.81 -1.26
CA GLY A 58 17.52 -1.52 -0.91
C GLY A 58 18.97 -1.41 -1.41
N TRP A 59 19.76 -2.47 -1.26
CA TRP A 59 21.15 -2.51 -1.73
C TRP A 59 21.27 -2.39 -3.25
N THR A 60 20.32 -2.98 -4.00
CA THR A 60 20.35 -3.02 -5.47
C THR A 60 19.50 -1.92 -6.12
N ALA A 61 18.91 -1.00 -5.35
CA ALA A 61 17.97 -0.01 -5.87
C ALA A 61 18.58 0.93 -6.94
N ALA A 62 19.89 1.17 -6.88
CA ALA A 62 20.59 2.00 -7.86
C ALA A 62 20.74 1.34 -9.24
N GLU A 63 20.75 0.00 -9.31
CA GLU A 63 20.85 -0.74 -10.58
C GLU A 63 19.67 -0.45 -11.52
N LEU A 64 18.51 -0.13 -10.95
CA LEU A 64 17.31 0.23 -11.72
C LEU A 64 17.48 1.54 -12.52
N LEU A 65 18.36 2.45 -12.08
CA LEU A 65 18.63 3.72 -12.77
C LEU A 65 19.23 3.52 -14.17
N THR A 66 19.90 2.39 -14.37
CA THR A 66 20.56 2.00 -15.62
C THR A 66 19.87 0.82 -16.30
N ALA A 67 18.58 0.58 -16.00
CA ALA A 67 17.82 -0.48 -16.65
C ALA A 67 17.91 -0.37 -18.19
N PRO A 68 18.24 -1.46 -18.91
CA PRO A 68 18.52 -1.38 -20.35
C PRO A 68 17.30 -0.98 -21.20
N ASP A 69 16.10 -1.20 -20.71
CA ASP A 69 14.84 -0.82 -21.36
C ASP A 69 14.23 0.48 -20.77
N ARG A 70 15.08 1.34 -20.17
CA ARG A 70 14.69 2.65 -19.66
C ARG A 70 14.05 3.52 -20.74
N LEU A 71 12.87 4.06 -20.47
CA LEU A 71 12.22 5.02 -21.36
C LEU A 71 12.91 6.40 -21.26
N THR A 72 13.31 6.94 -22.42
CA THR A 72 14.00 8.24 -22.52
C THR A 72 13.35 9.21 -23.51
N ALA A 73 12.36 8.75 -24.28
CA ALA A 73 11.57 9.60 -25.18
C ALA A 73 10.09 9.22 -25.04
N PRO A 74 9.15 10.16 -25.25
CA PRO A 74 7.74 9.83 -25.36
C PRO A 74 7.50 8.84 -26.49
N LEU A 75 6.56 7.92 -26.31
CA LEU A 75 6.15 6.96 -27.31
C LEU A 75 4.67 7.16 -27.62
N MET A 76 4.29 7.02 -28.88
CA MET A 76 2.91 7.20 -29.33
C MET A 76 2.53 6.19 -30.41
N ARG A 77 1.31 5.63 -30.33
CA ARG A 77 0.70 4.84 -31.41
C ARG A 77 0.00 5.77 -32.38
N ARG A 78 0.19 5.56 -33.68
CA ARG A 78 -0.54 6.30 -34.73
C ARG A 78 -1.90 5.68 -35.07
N GLY A 79 -2.22 4.54 -34.48
CA GLY A 79 -3.49 3.82 -34.59
C GLY A 79 -3.53 2.69 -33.56
N ARG A 80 -4.72 2.12 -33.29
CA ARG A 80 -4.93 1.14 -32.20
C ARG A 80 -4.00 -0.08 -32.32
N ASP A 81 -3.76 -0.57 -33.53
CA ASP A 81 -2.94 -1.76 -33.80
C ASP A 81 -1.51 -1.41 -34.22
N ALA A 82 -1.19 -0.12 -34.28
CA ALA A 82 0.16 0.35 -34.63
C ALA A 82 1.14 0.14 -33.46
N PRO A 83 2.43 -0.04 -33.73
CA PRO A 83 3.45 -0.08 -32.67
C PRO A 83 3.58 1.28 -31.97
N LEU A 84 4.15 1.24 -30.76
CA LEU A 84 4.60 2.46 -30.07
C LEU A 84 5.88 2.95 -30.73
N GLU A 85 5.86 4.18 -31.22
CA GLU A 85 7.00 4.84 -31.86
C GLU A 85 7.43 6.09 -31.10
N PRO A 86 8.74 6.42 -31.08
CA PRO A 86 9.20 7.67 -30.49
C PRO A 86 8.53 8.90 -31.14
N CYS A 87 8.18 9.87 -30.31
CA CYS A 87 7.66 11.16 -30.74
C CYS A 87 8.23 12.29 -29.87
N THR A 88 7.96 13.54 -30.23
CA THR A 88 8.33 14.68 -29.40
C THR A 88 7.38 14.84 -28.19
N TRP A 89 7.84 15.55 -27.17
CA TRP A 89 6.99 15.91 -26.03
C TRP A 89 5.76 16.72 -26.43
N ASP A 90 5.92 17.64 -27.38
CA ASP A 90 4.80 18.48 -27.84
C ASP A 90 3.75 17.63 -28.57
N GLU A 91 4.16 16.76 -29.50
CA GLU A 91 3.24 15.82 -30.17
C GLU A 91 2.47 14.97 -29.17
N ALA A 92 3.16 14.40 -28.16
CA ALA A 92 2.54 13.54 -27.15
C ALA A 92 1.54 14.33 -26.29
N LEU A 93 1.97 15.47 -25.73
CA LEU A 93 1.15 16.25 -24.81
C LEU A 93 -0.02 16.95 -25.54
N ASP A 94 0.19 17.43 -26.77
CA ASP A 94 -0.87 18.04 -27.59
C ASP A 94 -1.96 17.01 -27.92
N ARG A 95 -1.57 15.78 -28.28
CA ARG A 95 -2.53 14.68 -28.51
C ARG A 95 -3.33 14.37 -27.25
N VAL A 96 -2.65 14.23 -26.09
CA VAL A 96 -3.33 13.92 -24.81
C VAL A 96 -4.32 15.03 -24.45
N ALA A 97 -3.91 16.31 -24.56
CA ALA A 97 -4.76 17.43 -24.19
C ALA A 97 -5.94 17.59 -25.16
N ALA A 98 -5.70 17.48 -26.48
CA ALA A 98 -6.74 17.56 -27.50
C ALA A 98 -7.79 16.45 -27.34
N GLU A 99 -7.34 15.21 -27.14
CA GLU A 99 -8.25 14.08 -27.00
C GLU A 99 -9.03 14.14 -25.68
N ALA A 100 -8.39 14.53 -24.58
CA ALA A 100 -9.05 14.76 -23.29
C ALA A 100 -10.13 15.86 -23.43
N ALA A 101 -9.82 16.98 -24.10
CA ALA A 101 -10.81 18.04 -24.36
C ALA A 101 -11.97 17.56 -25.24
N ARG A 102 -11.69 16.81 -26.30
CA ARG A 102 -12.70 16.23 -27.19
C ARG A 102 -13.65 15.28 -26.44
N LEU A 103 -13.10 14.35 -25.67
CA LEU A 103 -13.90 13.38 -24.93
C LEU A 103 -14.75 14.05 -23.85
N ARG A 104 -14.20 15.04 -23.15
CA ARG A 104 -14.95 15.84 -22.17
C ARG A 104 -16.12 16.62 -22.81
N ALA A 105 -15.89 17.19 -23.98
CA ALA A 105 -16.94 17.92 -24.71
C ALA A 105 -18.09 16.98 -25.17
N LEU A 106 -17.76 15.75 -25.55
CA LEU A 106 -18.74 14.78 -26.07
C LEU A 106 -19.47 14.00 -24.96
N HIS A 107 -18.79 13.67 -23.88
CA HIS A 107 -19.27 12.71 -22.86
C HIS A 107 -19.27 13.28 -21.43
N GLY A 108 -18.94 14.55 -21.26
CA GLY A 108 -18.84 15.21 -19.96
C GLY A 108 -17.49 15.01 -19.26
N PRO A 109 -17.28 15.69 -18.12
CA PRO A 109 -15.97 15.73 -17.44
C PRO A 109 -15.49 14.34 -16.97
N ASP A 110 -16.40 13.45 -16.61
CA ASP A 110 -16.09 12.11 -16.14
C ASP A 110 -15.68 11.12 -17.27
N ALA A 111 -15.63 11.59 -18.50
CA ALA A 111 -15.09 10.82 -19.63
C ALA A 111 -13.58 10.58 -19.54
N VAL A 112 -12.86 11.38 -18.76
CA VAL A 112 -11.41 11.24 -18.55
C VAL A 112 -11.14 10.89 -17.10
N ALA A 113 -10.50 9.75 -16.88
CA ALA A 113 -10.13 9.27 -15.56
C ALA A 113 -8.63 9.45 -15.28
N VAL A 114 -8.28 9.48 -14.01
CA VAL A 114 -6.88 9.53 -13.53
C VAL A 114 -6.65 8.36 -12.57
N PHE A 115 -5.49 7.70 -12.68
CA PHE A 115 -5.12 6.62 -11.76
C PHE A 115 -3.70 6.80 -11.25
N GLY A 116 -3.55 6.95 -9.93
CA GLY A 116 -2.28 7.21 -9.27
C GLY A 116 -1.57 5.98 -8.73
N GLY A 117 -0.34 6.18 -8.28
CA GLY A 117 0.51 5.17 -7.66
C GLY A 117 0.84 5.47 -6.20
N GLY A 118 0.97 4.43 -5.36
CA GLY A 118 1.39 4.55 -3.96
C GLY A 118 2.90 4.76 -3.76
N GLY A 119 3.65 4.94 -4.83
CA GLY A 119 5.07 5.31 -4.83
C GLY A 119 5.34 6.76 -5.21
N LEU A 120 4.29 7.52 -5.58
CA LEU A 120 4.39 8.95 -5.88
C LEU A 120 4.78 9.73 -4.60
N THR A 121 5.57 10.81 -4.76
CA THR A 121 5.84 11.72 -3.63
C THR A 121 4.56 12.42 -3.17
N ASN A 122 4.58 13.02 -1.99
CA ASN A 122 3.42 13.76 -1.47
C ASN A 122 2.99 14.87 -2.43
N GLU A 123 3.95 15.59 -3.02
CA GLU A 123 3.74 16.65 -4.00
C GLU A 123 3.05 16.13 -5.26
N LYS A 124 3.50 14.98 -5.78
CA LYS A 124 2.91 14.34 -6.96
C LYS A 124 1.49 13.86 -6.70
N ALA A 125 1.26 13.19 -5.55
CA ALA A 125 -0.06 12.71 -5.15
C ALA A 125 -1.05 13.88 -5.00
N TYR A 126 -0.59 14.97 -4.38
CA TYR A 126 -1.36 16.20 -4.22
C TYR A 126 -1.70 16.85 -5.56
N GLN A 127 -0.67 17.09 -6.41
CA GLN A 127 -0.87 17.77 -7.68
C GLN A 127 -1.70 16.91 -8.65
N LEU A 128 -1.57 15.58 -8.62
CA LEU A 128 -2.41 14.68 -9.40
C LEU A 128 -3.88 14.77 -8.98
N GLY A 129 -4.15 14.85 -7.67
CA GLY A 129 -5.48 15.07 -7.12
C GLY A 129 -6.10 16.42 -7.55
N LYS A 130 -5.30 17.49 -7.52
CA LYS A 130 -5.68 18.82 -8.02
C LYS A 130 -5.92 18.78 -9.54
N PHE A 131 -5.05 18.15 -10.31
CA PHE A 131 -5.16 18.04 -11.77
C PHE A 131 -6.46 17.36 -12.19
N ALA A 132 -6.82 16.25 -11.58
CA ALA A 132 -8.08 15.58 -11.88
C ALA A 132 -9.30 16.50 -11.63
N ARG A 133 -9.33 17.18 -10.49
CA ARG A 133 -10.50 17.95 -10.06
C ARG A 133 -10.59 19.35 -10.66
N VAL A 134 -9.45 19.98 -10.94
CA VAL A 134 -9.39 21.38 -11.43
C VAL A 134 -9.15 21.43 -12.94
N ALA A 135 -8.13 20.72 -13.44
CA ALA A 135 -7.80 20.77 -14.87
C ALA A 135 -8.76 19.92 -15.72
N LEU A 136 -9.09 18.71 -15.26
CA LEU A 136 -10.02 17.82 -15.96
C LEU A 136 -11.47 18.00 -15.50
N GLY A 137 -11.71 18.51 -14.30
CA GLY A 137 -13.06 18.62 -13.72
C GLY A 137 -13.72 17.27 -13.44
N THR A 138 -12.95 16.19 -13.35
CA THR A 138 -13.48 14.82 -13.22
C THR A 138 -13.53 14.37 -11.77
N SER A 139 -14.58 13.62 -11.44
CA SER A 139 -14.67 12.85 -10.19
C SER A 139 -13.88 11.53 -10.26
N GLN A 140 -13.51 11.08 -11.46
CA GLN A 140 -12.95 9.75 -11.73
C GLN A 140 -11.44 9.72 -11.47
N ILE A 141 -11.05 9.78 -10.19
CA ILE A 141 -9.67 9.59 -9.73
C ILE A 141 -9.64 8.65 -8.54
N ASP A 142 -8.76 7.65 -8.58
CA ASP A 142 -8.32 6.87 -7.42
C ASP A 142 -6.90 6.33 -7.69
N TYR A 143 -6.37 5.48 -6.85
CA TYR A 143 -5.01 5.00 -6.95
C TYR A 143 -4.84 3.57 -6.39
N ASN A 144 -3.71 2.94 -6.70
CA ASN A 144 -3.44 1.57 -6.28
C ASN A 144 -3.31 1.37 -4.75
N GLY A 145 -3.20 2.44 -3.97
CA GLY A 145 -3.25 2.38 -2.51
C GLY A 145 -4.60 1.89 -1.97
N ARG A 146 -5.69 2.01 -2.76
CA ARG A 146 -6.99 1.38 -2.45
C ARG A 146 -6.86 -0.14 -2.32
N PHE A 147 -5.98 -0.76 -3.08
CA PHE A 147 -5.65 -2.19 -3.02
C PHE A 147 -4.68 -2.55 -1.89
N CYS A 148 -4.26 -1.58 -1.08
CA CYS A 148 -3.23 -1.79 -0.07
C CYS A 148 -3.76 -1.68 1.36
N MET A 149 -4.28 -0.52 1.77
CA MET A 149 -4.57 -0.20 3.18
C MET A 149 -5.96 0.39 3.42
N ALA A 150 -6.83 0.36 2.43
CA ALA A 150 -8.13 1.03 2.55
C ALA A 150 -8.97 0.48 3.71
N SER A 151 -8.89 -0.82 4.01
CA SER A 151 -9.62 -1.45 5.12
C SER A 151 -9.11 -0.97 6.48
N ALA A 152 -7.79 -0.94 6.68
CA ALA A 152 -7.21 -0.43 7.92
C ALA A 152 -7.48 1.08 8.09
N ALA A 153 -7.39 1.84 7.00
CA ALA A 153 -7.72 3.26 7.01
C ALA A 153 -9.19 3.52 7.42
N ALA A 154 -10.13 2.76 6.86
CA ALA A 154 -11.55 2.88 7.19
C ALA A 154 -11.85 2.48 8.64
N ALA A 155 -11.28 1.38 9.12
CA ALA A 155 -11.47 0.91 10.49
C ALA A 155 -10.84 1.87 11.50
N SER A 156 -9.62 2.36 11.27
CA SER A 156 -8.95 3.34 12.13
C SER A 156 -9.71 4.68 12.16
N GLY A 157 -10.19 5.14 11.00
CA GLY A 157 -11.04 6.32 10.92
C GLY A 157 -12.32 6.18 11.75
N ARG A 158 -12.98 5.00 11.73
CA ARG A 158 -14.17 4.72 12.55
C ARG A 158 -13.86 4.65 14.04
N ALA A 159 -12.75 3.99 14.41
CA ALA A 159 -12.42 3.74 15.81
C ALA A 159 -11.74 4.95 16.48
N PHE A 160 -10.84 5.61 15.80
CA PHE A 160 -9.95 6.64 16.36
C PHE A 160 -10.16 8.03 15.77
N GLY A 161 -10.97 8.16 14.71
CA GLY A 161 -11.11 9.41 13.93
C GLY A 161 -9.92 9.76 13.04
N MET A 162 -8.89 8.91 13.03
CA MET A 162 -7.64 9.15 12.30
C MET A 162 -7.07 7.85 11.73
N ASP A 163 -6.61 7.92 10.49
CA ASP A 163 -5.85 6.83 9.84
C ASP A 163 -4.35 7.15 9.87
N ARG A 164 -3.64 6.55 10.79
CA ARG A 164 -2.21 6.71 10.96
C ARG A 164 -1.52 5.35 11.09
N GLY A 165 -0.74 4.86 10.14
CA GLY A 165 -0.09 3.54 10.10
C GLY A 165 0.25 2.94 11.46
N LEU A 166 1.45 3.18 11.99
CA LEU A 166 1.80 2.80 13.36
C LEU A 166 1.31 3.85 14.38
N PRO A 167 0.96 3.43 15.60
CA PRO A 167 0.47 4.32 16.66
C PRO A 167 1.57 5.17 17.30
N GLY A 168 2.83 4.93 16.94
CA GLY A 168 4.00 5.61 17.46
C GLY A 168 5.23 5.34 16.58
N PRO A 169 6.40 5.88 16.98
CA PRO A 169 7.66 5.57 16.33
C PRO A 169 7.91 4.06 16.27
N VAL A 170 8.52 3.58 15.19
CA VAL A 170 8.83 2.15 15.03
C VAL A 170 9.74 1.63 16.15
N THR A 171 10.53 2.51 16.77
CA THR A 171 11.39 2.21 17.92
C THR A 171 10.60 1.83 19.18
N ASP A 172 9.33 2.21 19.29
CA ASP A 172 8.48 1.81 20.43
C ASP A 172 8.25 0.29 20.46
N LEU A 173 8.31 -0.37 19.32
CA LEU A 173 8.17 -1.83 19.22
C LEU A 173 9.29 -2.57 19.96
N ALA A 174 10.50 -2.03 19.97
CA ALA A 174 11.64 -2.64 20.68
C ALA A 174 11.45 -2.68 22.21
N ALA A 175 10.64 -1.77 22.75
CA ALA A 175 10.32 -1.71 24.18
C ALA A 175 9.01 -2.41 24.56
N SER A 176 8.35 -3.10 23.59
CA SER A 176 7.12 -3.82 23.85
C SER A 176 7.36 -5.14 24.58
N GLY A 177 6.45 -5.52 25.47
CA GLY A 177 6.44 -6.84 26.12
C GLY A 177 5.71 -7.89 25.26
N ALA A 178 4.84 -7.48 24.32
CA ALA A 178 4.22 -8.38 23.38
C ALA A 178 3.80 -7.65 22.08
N VAL A 179 3.89 -8.35 20.95
CA VAL A 179 3.36 -7.90 19.66
C VAL A 179 2.54 -9.04 19.05
N LEU A 180 1.26 -8.77 18.75
CA LEU A 180 0.45 -9.63 17.88
C LEU A 180 0.48 -9.02 16.46
N LEU A 181 0.90 -9.81 15.48
CA LEU A 181 0.98 -9.44 14.08
C LEU A 181 0.06 -10.31 13.23
N ALA A 182 -1.04 -9.74 12.73
CA ALA A 182 -2.01 -10.44 11.90
C ALA A 182 -1.79 -10.16 10.40
N GLY A 183 -1.58 -11.22 9.62
CA GLY A 183 -1.46 -11.17 8.16
C GLY A 183 -0.25 -10.40 7.65
N GLY A 184 0.86 -10.41 8.39
CA GLY A 184 2.10 -9.71 8.07
C GLY A 184 3.33 -10.59 8.01
N ASN A 185 4.18 -10.37 6.98
CA ASN A 185 5.46 -11.07 6.84
C ASN A 185 6.61 -10.06 6.62
N PRO A 186 6.94 -9.22 7.64
CA PRO A 186 8.00 -8.23 7.51
C PRO A 186 9.38 -8.82 7.23
N ALA A 187 9.68 -10.06 7.64
CA ALA A 187 10.94 -10.72 7.30
C ALA A 187 11.19 -10.79 5.77
N GLU A 188 10.15 -10.82 4.95
CA GLU A 188 10.27 -10.82 3.50
C GLU A 188 9.87 -9.47 2.86
N THR A 189 8.96 -8.73 3.48
CA THR A 189 8.42 -7.49 2.87
C THR A 189 9.17 -6.23 3.27
N MET A 190 9.74 -6.20 4.49
CA MET A 190 10.52 -5.07 5.03
C MET A 190 11.57 -5.55 6.05
N PRO A 191 12.56 -6.36 5.65
CA PRO A 191 13.48 -7.05 6.56
C PRO A 191 14.11 -6.21 7.66
N PRO A 192 14.54 -4.94 7.44
CA PRO A 192 15.11 -4.14 8.55
C PRO A 192 14.14 -3.86 9.70
N PHE A 193 12.82 -3.95 9.48
CA PHE A 193 11.81 -3.86 10.55
C PHE A 193 11.95 -4.98 11.58
N MET A 194 12.42 -6.17 11.17
CA MET A 194 12.61 -7.32 12.07
C MET A 194 13.60 -7.05 13.19
N ARG A 195 14.51 -6.06 13.05
CA ARG A 195 15.43 -5.66 14.10
C ARG A 195 14.71 -5.16 15.35
N HIS A 196 13.61 -4.41 15.17
CA HIS A 196 12.81 -3.90 16.28
C HIS A 196 12.09 -5.04 17.00
N LEU A 197 11.61 -6.06 16.26
CA LEU A 197 10.99 -7.26 16.84
C LEU A 197 12.04 -8.17 17.51
N ALA A 198 13.25 -8.26 16.96
CA ALA A 198 14.35 -9.00 17.59
C ALA A 198 14.76 -8.36 18.93
N GLU A 199 14.98 -7.05 18.95
CA GLU A 199 15.27 -6.31 20.21
C GLU A 199 14.17 -6.49 21.25
N MET A 200 12.90 -6.45 20.84
CA MET A 200 11.77 -6.74 21.73
C MET A 200 11.91 -8.13 22.38
N ARG A 201 12.19 -9.15 21.58
CA ARG A 201 12.33 -10.54 22.06
C ARG A 201 13.57 -10.72 22.92
N ASP A 202 14.68 -10.10 22.56
CA ASP A 202 15.92 -10.09 23.36
C ASP A 202 15.68 -9.43 24.74
N GLY A 203 14.73 -8.48 24.80
CA GLY A 203 14.23 -7.87 26.03
C GLY A 203 13.21 -8.71 26.81
N GLY A 204 12.91 -9.96 26.36
CA GLY A 204 11.95 -10.86 27.01
C GLY A 204 10.50 -10.67 26.52
N GLY A 205 10.26 -9.87 25.48
CA GLY A 205 8.94 -9.70 24.86
C GLY A 205 8.58 -10.90 23.96
N ALA A 206 7.28 -11.07 23.70
CA ALA A 206 6.75 -12.17 22.90
C ALA A 206 6.19 -11.69 21.56
N LEU A 207 6.49 -12.43 20.49
CA LEU A 207 5.92 -12.24 19.15
C LEU A 207 4.85 -13.31 18.87
N VAL A 208 3.61 -12.89 18.69
CA VAL A 208 2.49 -13.73 18.24
C VAL A 208 2.20 -13.40 16.78
N VAL A 209 2.21 -14.39 15.90
CA VAL A 209 1.91 -14.20 14.47
C VAL A 209 0.63 -14.96 14.10
N VAL A 210 -0.28 -14.26 13.42
CA VAL A 210 -1.50 -14.84 12.84
C VAL A 210 -1.33 -14.84 11.32
N ASP A 211 -1.19 -16.02 10.72
CA ASP A 211 -1.01 -16.18 9.26
C ASP A 211 -1.36 -17.64 8.87
N PRO A 212 -2.11 -17.89 7.79
CA PRO A 212 -2.38 -19.26 7.31
C PRO A 212 -1.12 -20.00 6.84
N ARG A 213 -0.02 -19.29 6.65
CA ARG A 213 1.29 -19.84 6.29
C ARG A 213 2.29 -19.65 7.43
N ARG A 214 3.14 -20.64 7.64
CA ARG A 214 4.30 -20.52 8.53
C ARG A 214 5.43 -19.76 7.83
N THR A 215 5.19 -18.45 7.64
CA THR A 215 6.08 -17.52 6.94
C THR A 215 7.45 -17.36 7.61
N ALA A 216 8.40 -16.67 6.95
CA ALA A 216 9.70 -16.35 7.55
C ALA A 216 9.57 -15.53 8.85
N THR A 217 8.52 -14.74 9.00
CA THR A 217 8.19 -14.05 10.26
C THR A 217 7.58 -15.00 11.28
N ALA A 218 6.65 -15.86 10.87
CA ALA A 218 6.00 -16.83 11.76
C ALA A 218 7.00 -17.86 12.32
N ARG A 219 8.04 -18.21 11.56
CA ARG A 219 9.14 -19.08 12.06
C ARG A 219 9.96 -18.43 13.16
N GLN A 220 9.92 -17.13 13.30
CA GLN A 220 10.59 -16.37 14.36
C GLN A 220 9.66 -16.02 15.53
N ALA A 221 8.37 -16.35 15.42
CA ALA A 221 7.39 -16.08 16.46
C ALA A 221 7.52 -17.06 17.63
N ASP A 222 7.17 -16.59 18.82
CA ASP A 222 7.04 -17.41 20.02
C ASP A 222 5.74 -18.21 19.99
N LEU A 223 4.71 -17.68 19.30
CA LEU A 223 3.43 -18.37 19.06
C LEU A 223 2.93 -18.07 17.64
N HIS A 224 2.60 -19.10 16.88
CA HIS A 224 1.98 -18.99 15.57
C HIS A 224 0.54 -19.51 15.63
N LEU A 225 -0.42 -18.66 15.31
CA LEU A 225 -1.82 -19.01 15.11
C LEU A 225 -2.06 -19.12 13.60
N GLN A 226 -2.48 -20.31 13.15
CA GLN A 226 -2.63 -20.64 11.72
C GLN A 226 -4.11 -20.81 11.33
N PRO A 227 -4.89 -19.71 11.16
CA PRO A 227 -6.31 -19.80 10.84
C PRO A 227 -6.53 -20.22 9.39
N ALA A 228 -7.70 -20.77 9.10
CA ALA A 228 -8.18 -20.92 7.74
C ALA A 228 -8.35 -19.51 7.10
N PRO A 229 -8.02 -19.34 5.80
CA PRO A 229 -8.19 -18.06 5.12
C PRO A 229 -9.63 -17.51 5.24
N GLY A 230 -9.76 -16.20 5.52
CA GLY A 230 -11.06 -15.53 5.64
C GLY A 230 -11.75 -15.66 7.00
N THR A 231 -11.10 -16.29 8.00
CA THR A 231 -11.70 -16.51 9.34
C THR A 231 -11.16 -15.58 10.43
N ASP A 232 -10.39 -14.57 10.07
CA ASP A 232 -9.71 -13.63 10.98
C ASP A 232 -10.68 -12.93 11.96
N ILE A 233 -11.90 -12.57 11.52
CA ILE A 233 -12.92 -11.96 12.40
C ILE A 233 -13.32 -12.93 13.52
N ALA A 234 -13.52 -14.20 13.18
CA ALA A 234 -13.88 -15.22 14.17
C ALA A 234 -12.74 -15.44 15.18
N LEU A 235 -11.50 -15.44 14.70
CA LEU A 235 -10.32 -15.52 15.56
C LEU A 235 -10.24 -14.31 16.51
N ALA A 236 -10.30 -13.09 15.99
CA ALA A 236 -10.19 -11.87 16.81
C ALA A 236 -11.32 -11.78 17.85
N ASN A 237 -12.56 -12.13 17.48
CA ASN A 237 -13.68 -12.18 18.41
C ASN A 237 -13.51 -13.31 19.46
N GLY A 238 -12.92 -14.47 19.08
CA GLY A 238 -12.58 -15.54 20.01
C GLY A 238 -11.50 -15.13 21.02
N LEU A 239 -10.46 -14.40 20.54
CA LEU A 239 -9.45 -13.82 21.42
C LEU A 239 -10.06 -12.78 22.39
N LEU A 240 -10.95 -11.92 21.90
CA LEU A 240 -11.66 -10.98 22.72
C LEU A 240 -12.57 -11.68 23.75
N HIS A 241 -13.31 -12.70 23.34
CA HIS A 241 -14.09 -13.52 24.28
C HIS A 241 -13.23 -14.06 25.42
N LEU A 242 -12.06 -14.65 25.09
CA LEU A 242 -11.13 -15.17 26.10
C LEU A 242 -10.60 -14.07 27.02
N ALA A 243 -10.30 -12.88 26.48
CA ALA A 243 -9.89 -11.72 27.30
C ALA A 243 -10.95 -11.34 28.31
N LEU A 244 -12.22 -11.33 27.90
CA LEU A 244 -13.37 -11.01 28.77
C LEU A 244 -13.60 -12.13 29.80
N ALA A 245 -13.61 -13.39 29.37
CA ALA A 245 -13.90 -14.52 30.23
C ALA A 245 -12.84 -14.77 31.31
N GLU A 246 -11.59 -14.38 31.05
CA GLU A 246 -10.47 -14.50 32.00
C GLU A 246 -10.24 -13.21 32.81
N GLY A 247 -11.10 -12.19 32.67
CA GLY A 247 -10.97 -10.92 33.40
C GLY A 247 -9.74 -10.11 33.05
N LEU A 248 -9.26 -10.22 31.79
CA LEU A 248 -8.05 -9.56 31.30
C LEU A 248 -8.35 -8.22 30.61
N ALA A 249 -9.63 -7.87 30.45
CA ALA A 249 -10.03 -6.57 29.91
C ALA A 249 -9.73 -5.44 30.91
N ASP A 250 -9.31 -4.28 30.39
CA ASP A 250 -9.05 -3.08 31.16
C ASP A 250 -10.33 -2.26 31.30
N GLU A 251 -11.16 -2.60 32.27
CA GLU A 251 -12.48 -2.01 32.48
C GLU A 251 -12.39 -0.49 32.78
N ASP A 252 -11.36 -0.05 33.50
CA ASP A 252 -11.15 1.38 33.80
C ASP A 252 -10.83 2.16 32.52
N TYR A 253 -9.97 1.62 31.65
CA TYR A 253 -9.68 2.22 30.36
C TYR A 253 -10.93 2.22 29.46
N ILE A 254 -11.66 1.13 29.40
CA ILE A 254 -12.90 1.01 28.61
C ILE A 254 -13.88 2.10 29.03
N ALA A 255 -14.12 2.26 30.33
CA ALA A 255 -15.04 3.25 30.87
C ALA A 255 -14.58 4.70 30.59
N ALA A 256 -13.29 4.98 30.77
CA ALA A 256 -12.75 6.32 30.66
C ALA A 256 -12.52 6.78 29.22
N ARG A 257 -12.03 5.90 28.33
CA ARG A 257 -11.47 6.30 27.04
C ARG A 257 -12.22 5.78 25.81
N THR A 258 -13.28 4.97 26.02
CA THR A 258 -13.97 4.35 24.88
C THR A 258 -15.49 4.52 24.94
N ALA A 259 -16.17 4.20 23.85
CA ALA A 259 -17.63 4.10 23.77
C ALA A 259 -18.03 2.89 22.89
N GLY A 260 -19.23 2.34 23.16
CA GLY A 260 -19.83 1.25 22.37
C GLY A 260 -19.42 -0.17 22.79
N PHE A 261 -18.82 -0.37 23.97
CA PHE A 261 -18.30 -1.66 24.42
C PHE A 261 -19.37 -2.75 24.57
N ASP A 262 -20.57 -2.42 25.10
CA ASP A 262 -21.62 -3.43 25.38
C ASP A 262 -22.06 -4.18 24.12
N ALA A 263 -22.17 -3.50 22.99
CA ALA A 263 -22.52 -4.13 21.73
C ALA A 263 -21.42 -5.12 21.27
N VAL A 264 -20.14 -4.74 21.43
CA VAL A 264 -19.00 -5.61 21.08
C VAL A 264 -18.89 -6.79 22.04
N ARG A 265 -19.11 -6.58 23.34
CA ARG A 265 -19.16 -7.65 24.35
C ARG A 265 -20.24 -8.69 23.99
N THR A 266 -21.43 -8.22 23.57
CA THR A 266 -22.52 -9.10 23.12
C THR A 266 -22.10 -9.97 21.93
N VAL A 267 -21.48 -9.38 20.92
CA VAL A 267 -20.96 -10.12 19.76
C VAL A 267 -19.86 -11.09 20.18
N ALA A 268 -18.87 -10.66 20.96
CA ALA A 268 -17.76 -11.48 21.39
C ALA A 268 -18.22 -12.72 22.17
N ASN A 269 -19.27 -12.59 23.00
CA ASN A 269 -19.85 -13.70 23.76
C ASN A 269 -20.40 -14.82 22.88
N ALA A 270 -20.76 -14.52 21.62
CA ALA A 270 -21.17 -15.54 20.66
C ALA A 270 -19.99 -16.37 20.12
N TYR A 271 -18.73 -15.93 20.30
CA TYR A 271 -17.53 -16.62 19.82
C TYR A 271 -16.80 -17.34 20.97
N TRP A 272 -17.53 -18.20 21.71
CA TRP A 272 -16.88 -19.02 22.73
C TRP A 272 -15.75 -19.87 22.12
N PRO A 273 -14.75 -20.26 22.93
CA PRO A 273 -13.50 -20.83 22.41
C PRO A 273 -13.68 -22.00 21.43
N GLY A 274 -14.55 -22.97 21.75
CA GLY A 274 -14.80 -24.12 20.86
C GLY A 274 -15.53 -23.75 19.56
N ARG A 275 -16.31 -22.65 19.50
CA ARG A 275 -16.87 -22.13 18.24
C ARG A 275 -15.77 -21.47 17.41
N ALA A 276 -14.94 -20.63 18.03
CA ALA A 276 -13.83 -19.98 17.35
C ALA A 276 -12.87 -21.03 16.76
N GLU A 277 -12.50 -22.05 17.52
CA GLU A 277 -11.67 -23.17 17.05
C GLU A 277 -12.28 -23.90 15.84
N ARG A 278 -13.57 -24.23 15.87
CA ARG A 278 -14.24 -24.88 14.74
C ARG A 278 -14.25 -24.05 13.46
N ILE A 279 -14.37 -22.71 13.57
CA ILE A 279 -14.38 -21.82 12.41
C ILE A 279 -12.97 -21.60 11.88
N THR A 280 -12.00 -21.43 12.77
CA THR A 280 -10.66 -20.98 12.39
C THR A 280 -9.66 -22.12 12.22
N GLY A 281 -9.92 -23.26 12.86
CA GLY A 281 -8.94 -24.34 13.01
C GLY A 281 -7.82 -24.03 14.01
N VAL A 282 -7.87 -22.89 14.71
CA VAL A 282 -6.85 -22.53 15.71
C VAL A 282 -7.21 -23.14 17.07
N PRO A 283 -6.33 -23.93 17.71
CA PRO A 283 -6.62 -24.58 18.99
C PRO A 283 -6.89 -23.58 20.12
N VAL A 284 -7.88 -23.87 20.96
CA VAL A 284 -8.24 -23.03 22.13
C VAL A 284 -7.04 -22.74 23.04
N PRO A 285 -6.13 -23.70 23.37
CA PRO A 285 -4.95 -23.40 24.18
C PRO A 285 -4.05 -22.30 23.55
N ALA A 286 -3.87 -22.34 22.23
CA ALA A 286 -3.06 -21.35 21.52
C ALA A 286 -3.72 -19.95 21.52
N MET A 287 -5.04 -19.87 21.30
CA MET A 287 -5.79 -18.61 21.42
C MET A 287 -5.67 -18.02 22.84
N ARG A 288 -5.81 -18.87 23.87
CA ARG A 288 -5.68 -18.47 25.28
C ARG A 288 -4.28 -17.92 25.59
N GLU A 289 -3.24 -18.61 25.12
CA GLU A 289 -1.86 -18.16 25.32
C GLU A 289 -1.61 -16.81 24.64
N ALA A 290 -2.09 -16.59 23.41
CA ALA A 290 -1.97 -15.33 22.71
C ALA A 290 -2.56 -14.15 23.52
N VAL A 291 -3.75 -14.31 24.06
CA VAL A 291 -4.41 -13.28 24.88
C VAL A 291 -3.63 -13.01 26.17
N ARG A 292 -3.16 -14.06 26.84
CA ARG A 292 -2.39 -13.93 28.08
C ARG A 292 -1.05 -13.25 27.87
N LEU A 293 -0.35 -13.53 26.75
CA LEU A 293 0.89 -12.83 26.39
C LEU A 293 0.66 -11.32 26.22
N LEU A 294 -0.42 -10.94 25.51
CA LEU A 294 -0.77 -9.53 25.33
C LEU A 294 -1.18 -8.85 26.65
N ALA A 295 -2.01 -9.48 27.45
CA ALA A 295 -2.56 -8.91 28.68
C ALA A 295 -1.50 -8.76 29.79
N ARG A 296 -0.54 -9.70 29.88
CA ARG A 296 0.56 -9.61 30.86
C ARG A 296 1.61 -8.57 30.51
N ALA A 297 1.68 -8.16 29.25
CA ALA A 297 2.63 -7.19 28.79
C ALA A 297 2.26 -5.78 29.29
N ARG A 298 3.21 -5.10 29.92
CA ARG A 298 3.03 -3.70 30.35
C ARG A 298 2.79 -2.77 29.16
N ARG A 299 3.40 -3.09 28.01
CA ARG A 299 3.25 -2.43 26.71
C ARG A 299 3.05 -3.50 25.67
N ALA A 300 2.04 -3.36 24.84
CA ALA A 300 1.78 -4.31 23.77
C ALA A 300 1.25 -3.63 22.52
N HIS A 301 1.46 -4.28 21.37
CA HIS A 301 0.93 -3.83 20.09
C HIS A 301 0.09 -4.93 19.44
N VAL A 302 -1.03 -4.53 18.86
CA VAL A 302 -1.79 -5.33 17.90
C VAL A 302 -1.58 -4.71 16.52
N LEU A 303 -0.93 -5.44 15.61
CA LEU A 303 -0.59 -4.96 14.28
C LEU A 303 -1.33 -5.78 13.23
N THR A 304 -1.97 -5.10 12.26
CA THR A 304 -2.52 -5.76 11.08
C THR A 304 -1.68 -5.47 9.84
N ALA A 305 -1.79 -6.34 8.84
CA ALA A 305 -1.18 -6.15 7.53
C ALA A 305 -2.07 -6.76 6.44
N ARG A 306 -1.57 -6.79 5.21
CA ARG A 306 -2.36 -7.17 4.02
C ARG A 306 -3.09 -8.50 4.11
N GLY A 307 -2.54 -9.48 4.85
CA GLY A 307 -3.19 -10.77 5.04
C GLY A 307 -4.58 -10.64 5.68
N ALA A 308 -4.70 -9.80 6.73
CA ALA A 308 -5.95 -9.55 7.43
C ALA A 308 -6.85 -8.49 6.75
N GLU A 309 -6.30 -7.65 5.87
CA GLU A 309 -6.98 -6.45 5.37
C GLU A 309 -7.57 -6.59 3.97
N GLN A 310 -6.96 -7.43 3.11
CA GLN A 310 -7.36 -7.59 1.70
C GLN A 310 -8.47 -8.63 1.54
N HIS A 311 -9.59 -8.40 2.20
CA HIS A 311 -10.80 -9.23 2.18
C HIS A 311 -12.05 -8.39 1.87
N ALA A 312 -13.11 -9.03 1.40
CA ALA A 312 -14.43 -8.40 1.22
C ALA A 312 -15.06 -7.95 2.55
N ARG A 313 -14.46 -8.32 3.67
CA ARG A 313 -14.78 -7.89 5.04
C ARG A 313 -13.54 -7.34 5.76
N GLY A 314 -12.61 -6.78 5.02
CA GLY A 314 -11.33 -6.31 5.57
C GLY A 314 -11.48 -5.20 6.60
N THR A 315 -12.44 -4.27 6.42
CA THR A 315 -12.76 -3.23 7.42
C THR A 315 -13.26 -3.84 8.73
N ASP A 316 -14.14 -4.83 8.64
CA ASP A 316 -14.66 -5.54 9.82
C ASP A 316 -13.57 -6.39 10.48
N THR A 317 -12.70 -7.03 9.70
CA THR A 317 -11.54 -7.77 10.22
C THR A 317 -10.62 -6.88 11.04
N VAL A 318 -10.25 -5.73 10.51
CA VAL A 318 -9.43 -4.75 11.24
C VAL A 318 -10.14 -4.23 12.48
N SER A 319 -11.45 -3.93 12.38
CA SER A 319 -12.25 -3.49 13.54
C SER A 319 -12.26 -4.54 14.66
N ALA A 320 -12.29 -5.84 14.34
CA ALA A 320 -12.22 -6.91 15.35
C ALA A 320 -10.87 -6.91 16.10
N PHE A 321 -9.76 -6.71 15.40
CA PHE A 321 -8.44 -6.57 16.04
C PHE A 321 -8.29 -5.26 16.82
N ILE A 322 -8.88 -4.16 16.35
CA ILE A 322 -8.96 -2.90 17.12
C ILE A 322 -9.78 -3.10 18.40
N ASN A 323 -10.90 -3.81 18.35
CA ASN A 323 -11.72 -4.11 19.53
C ASN A 323 -10.91 -4.90 20.58
N LEU A 324 -10.11 -5.88 20.15
CA LEU A 324 -9.21 -6.60 21.07
C LEU A 324 -8.18 -5.65 21.69
N ALA A 325 -7.56 -4.78 20.91
CA ALA A 325 -6.60 -3.80 21.40
C ALA A 325 -7.23 -2.80 22.39
N LEU A 326 -8.44 -2.32 22.10
CA LEU A 326 -9.19 -1.41 22.98
C LEU A 326 -9.60 -2.10 24.28
N ALA A 327 -10.06 -3.36 24.22
CA ALA A 327 -10.44 -4.11 25.40
C ALA A 327 -9.26 -4.35 26.36
N LEU A 328 -8.06 -4.51 25.82
CA LEU A 328 -6.82 -4.62 26.58
C LEU A 328 -6.20 -3.27 26.97
N GLY A 329 -6.86 -2.15 26.67
CA GLY A 329 -6.41 -0.80 27.03
C GLY A 329 -5.12 -0.36 26.34
N LEU A 330 -4.79 -0.86 25.15
CA LEU A 330 -3.50 -0.61 24.50
C LEU A 330 -3.42 0.75 23.78
N PRO A 331 -4.40 1.22 22.96
CA PRO A 331 -4.31 2.49 22.25
C PRO A 331 -4.29 3.70 23.19
N GLY A 332 -3.46 4.70 22.86
CA GLY A 332 -3.34 5.92 23.68
C GLY A 332 -2.47 5.74 24.93
N ARG A 333 -1.67 4.71 24.99
CA ARG A 333 -0.59 4.52 25.96
C ARG A 333 0.76 4.57 25.27
N GLU A 334 1.75 5.17 25.89
CA GLU A 334 3.09 5.25 25.34
C GLU A 334 3.68 3.85 25.10
N GLY A 335 4.18 3.61 23.89
CA GLY A 335 4.76 2.33 23.50
C GLY A 335 3.75 1.17 23.43
N SER A 336 2.47 1.46 23.24
CA SER A 336 1.39 0.49 23.05
C SER A 336 0.40 0.95 22.01
N GLY A 337 -0.39 0.03 21.47
CA GLY A 337 -1.51 0.42 20.63
C GLY A 337 -1.90 -0.58 19.55
N TYR A 338 -2.78 -0.11 18.68
CA TYR A 338 -3.10 -0.75 17.42
C TYR A 338 -2.40 -0.01 16.28
N GLY A 339 -1.88 -0.75 15.29
CA GLY A 339 -1.28 -0.17 14.10
C GLY A 339 -1.41 -1.04 12.86
N CYS A 340 -1.17 -0.43 11.70
CA CYS A 340 -1.17 -1.09 10.41
C CYS A 340 0.21 -1.01 9.77
N LEU A 341 0.76 -2.13 9.32
CA LEU A 341 2.02 -2.16 8.58
C LEU A 341 1.78 -1.73 7.13
N THR A 342 1.99 -0.45 6.83
CA THR A 342 1.94 0.09 5.45
C THR A 342 2.94 -0.63 4.55
N GLY A 343 2.54 -0.96 3.31
CA GLY A 343 3.37 -1.74 2.39
C GLY A 343 4.17 -0.92 1.39
N GLN A 344 3.50 -0.04 0.63
CA GLN A 344 4.12 0.74 -0.46
C GLN A 344 4.90 1.94 0.08
N GLY A 345 5.88 2.41 -0.70
CA GLY A 345 6.82 3.46 -0.33
C GLY A 345 6.16 4.71 0.26
N ASN A 346 5.17 5.27 -0.42
CA ASN A 346 4.36 6.39 0.08
C ASN A 346 2.90 6.01 0.32
N GLY A 347 2.68 4.77 0.75
CA GLY A 347 1.32 4.29 1.04
C GLY A 347 0.61 5.07 2.13
N GLN A 348 1.34 5.70 3.05
CA GLN A 348 0.81 6.62 4.04
C GLN A 348 0.48 7.98 3.39
N GLY A 349 1.47 8.71 2.88
CA GLY A 349 1.29 10.05 2.34
C GLY A 349 0.39 10.10 1.10
N GLY A 350 0.45 9.08 0.23
CA GLY A 350 -0.39 9.04 -0.98
C GLY A 350 -1.89 9.09 -0.70
N ARG A 351 -2.36 8.59 0.46
CA ARG A 351 -3.78 8.66 0.83
C ARG A 351 -4.17 9.92 1.60
N GLU A 352 -3.20 10.73 2.02
CA GLU A 352 -3.42 11.95 2.80
C GLU A 352 -3.71 13.18 1.93
N HIS A 353 -3.29 13.16 0.66
CA HIS A 353 -3.16 14.35 -0.16
C HIS A 353 -4.08 14.41 -1.39
N GLY A 354 -5.22 13.69 -1.36
CA GLY A 354 -6.31 13.95 -2.29
C GLY A 354 -6.31 13.17 -3.61
N GLN A 355 -5.46 12.16 -3.80
CA GLN A 355 -5.59 11.27 -4.97
C GLN A 355 -6.64 10.15 -4.80
N LYS A 356 -7.26 10.02 -3.62
CA LYS A 356 -8.42 9.11 -3.42
C LYS A 356 -9.71 9.72 -3.95
N ALA A 357 -10.60 8.85 -4.43
CA ALA A 357 -11.88 9.23 -5.04
C ALA A 357 -12.76 10.12 -4.16
N ASP A 358 -12.76 9.88 -2.85
CA ASP A 358 -13.65 10.44 -1.85
C ASP A 358 -12.99 11.47 -0.92
N GLN A 359 -11.73 11.87 -1.20
CA GLN A 359 -10.97 12.70 -0.29
C GLN A 359 -10.27 13.89 -0.98
N LEU A 360 -10.15 14.97 -0.22
CA LEU A 360 -9.34 16.16 -0.48
C LEU A 360 -8.07 16.13 0.40
N PRO A 361 -7.07 17.01 0.17
CA PRO A 361 -5.87 17.09 1.01
C PRO A 361 -6.17 17.22 2.51
N GLY A 362 -5.32 16.61 3.35
CA GLY A 362 -5.47 16.61 4.81
C GLY A 362 -6.51 15.62 5.34
N TYR A 363 -6.82 14.55 4.62
CA TYR A 363 -7.90 13.60 4.91
C TYR A 363 -9.31 14.22 4.93
N ARG A 364 -9.50 15.39 4.33
CA ARG A 364 -10.82 16.01 4.23
C ARG A 364 -11.74 15.20 3.34
N ARG A 365 -12.99 15.09 3.72
CA ARG A 365 -14.01 14.46 2.87
C ARG A 365 -14.42 15.43 1.76
N ILE A 366 -14.53 14.90 0.54
CA ILE A 366 -14.91 15.70 -0.62
C ILE A 366 -16.39 16.14 -0.61
N ASP A 367 -17.23 15.47 0.17
CA ASP A 367 -18.64 15.79 0.37
C ASP A 367 -18.90 16.81 1.50
N ASP A 368 -17.85 17.18 2.25
CA ASP A 368 -17.94 18.23 3.28
C ASP A 368 -17.83 19.63 2.64
N PRO A 369 -18.87 20.50 2.76
CA PRO A 369 -18.83 21.85 2.18
C PRO A 369 -17.70 22.73 2.73
N ALA A 370 -17.36 22.60 4.01
CA ALA A 370 -16.28 23.38 4.63
C ALA A 370 -14.91 22.95 4.08
N ALA A 371 -14.70 21.65 3.92
CA ALA A 371 -13.49 21.09 3.30
C ALA A 371 -13.34 21.56 1.85
N ARG A 372 -14.44 21.54 1.07
CA ARG A 372 -14.45 22.06 -0.31
C ARG A 372 -14.09 23.53 -0.38
N ALA A 373 -14.73 24.34 0.45
CA ALA A 373 -14.47 25.80 0.49
C ALA A 373 -13.02 26.11 0.85
N HIS A 374 -12.45 25.42 1.85
CA HIS A 374 -11.05 25.60 2.25
C HIS A 374 -10.07 25.24 1.11
N VAL A 375 -10.23 24.08 0.50
CA VAL A 375 -9.31 23.59 -0.52
C VAL A 375 -9.47 24.41 -1.82
N ALA A 376 -10.70 24.78 -2.20
CA ALA A 376 -10.97 25.62 -3.36
C ALA A 376 -10.32 27.01 -3.20
N ALA A 377 -10.36 27.61 -2.02
CA ALA A 377 -9.68 28.88 -1.74
C ALA A 377 -8.15 28.77 -1.92
N VAL A 378 -7.53 27.67 -1.50
CA VAL A 378 -6.09 27.42 -1.71
C VAL A 378 -5.77 27.22 -3.20
N TRP A 379 -6.64 26.54 -3.94
CA TRP A 379 -6.47 26.30 -5.38
C TRP A 379 -6.85 27.50 -6.26
N GLY A 380 -7.47 28.53 -5.70
CA GLY A 380 -7.92 29.71 -6.43
C GLY A 380 -9.10 29.41 -7.38
N VAL A 381 -10.01 28.51 -7.00
CA VAL A 381 -11.16 28.08 -7.80
C VAL A 381 -12.48 28.18 -7.03
N ASP A 382 -13.59 28.18 -7.76
CA ASP A 382 -14.91 28.12 -7.15
C ASP A 382 -15.16 26.73 -6.53
N PRO A 383 -15.53 26.62 -5.23
CA PRO A 383 -15.86 25.35 -4.61
C PRO A 383 -17.05 24.62 -5.26
N ALA A 384 -17.97 25.33 -5.90
CA ALA A 384 -19.07 24.75 -6.65
C ALA A 384 -18.59 23.99 -7.92
N GLY A 385 -17.47 24.41 -8.49
CA GLY A 385 -16.86 23.78 -9.67
C GLY A 385 -16.10 22.48 -9.36
N LEU A 386 -15.83 22.17 -8.09
CA LEU A 386 -15.16 20.92 -7.74
C LEU A 386 -16.13 19.73 -7.91
N PRO A 387 -15.71 18.61 -8.52
CA PRO A 387 -16.55 17.41 -8.63
C PRO A 387 -16.82 16.78 -7.27
N GLY A 388 -17.80 15.88 -7.20
CA GLY A 388 -18.07 15.04 -6.05
C GLY A 388 -17.12 13.83 -5.93
N ALA A 389 -17.48 12.86 -5.10
CA ALA A 389 -16.77 11.60 -5.00
C ALA A 389 -16.97 10.75 -6.27
N GLY A 390 -15.87 10.15 -6.75
CA GLY A 390 -15.88 9.26 -7.89
C GLY A 390 -15.92 7.77 -7.51
N ARG A 391 -15.66 6.92 -8.51
CA ARG A 391 -15.54 5.46 -8.32
C ARG A 391 -14.24 5.11 -7.60
N SER A 392 -14.29 4.07 -6.75
CA SER A 392 -13.07 3.50 -6.17
C SER A 392 -12.20 2.81 -7.22
N ALA A 393 -10.95 2.54 -6.90
CA ALA A 393 -9.95 2.05 -7.86
C ALA A 393 -10.43 0.87 -8.73
N TYR A 394 -11.00 -0.18 -8.13
CA TYR A 394 -11.45 -1.32 -8.93
C TYR A 394 -12.76 -1.03 -9.69
N GLU A 395 -13.68 -0.27 -9.09
CA GLU A 395 -14.89 0.18 -9.76
C GLU A 395 -14.56 1.07 -10.98
N LEU A 396 -13.57 1.96 -10.81
CA LEU A 396 -13.07 2.80 -11.89
C LEU A 396 -12.48 1.96 -13.02
N LEU A 397 -11.55 1.04 -12.71
CA LEU A 397 -10.94 0.16 -13.71
C LEU A 397 -11.96 -0.72 -14.42
N SER A 398 -12.99 -1.20 -13.72
CA SER A 398 -14.06 -2.03 -14.28
C SER A 398 -15.04 -1.24 -15.15
N ALA A 399 -15.17 0.07 -14.94
CA ALA A 399 -16.05 0.94 -15.70
C ALA A 399 -15.40 1.49 -16.99
N LEU A 400 -14.09 1.36 -17.17
CA LEU A 400 -13.36 1.88 -18.33
C LEU A 400 -13.94 1.36 -19.64
N GLY A 401 -14.17 2.26 -20.60
CA GLY A 401 -14.66 1.94 -21.93
C GLY A 401 -16.10 1.40 -21.98
N THR A 402 -16.85 1.45 -20.86
CA THR A 402 -18.30 1.12 -20.86
C THR A 402 -19.13 2.34 -21.27
N ALA A 403 -20.42 2.14 -21.56
CA ALA A 403 -21.32 3.22 -21.98
C ALA A 403 -21.42 4.37 -20.97
N SER A 404 -21.34 4.07 -19.66
CA SER A 404 -21.40 5.06 -18.57
C SER A 404 -20.08 5.30 -17.88
N GLY A 405 -19.00 4.74 -18.37
CA GLY A 405 -17.66 4.83 -17.78
C GLY A 405 -16.73 5.78 -18.53
N PRO A 406 -15.54 6.01 -17.96
CA PRO A 406 -14.52 6.82 -18.60
C PRO A 406 -14.09 6.23 -19.96
N ARG A 407 -13.82 7.12 -20.90
CA ARG A 407 -13.33 6.84 -22.25
C ARG A 407 -11.83 6.96 -22.36
N ALA A 408 -11.21 7.73 -21.45
CA ALA A 408 -9.77 7.90 -21.39
C ALA A 408 -9.25 7.65 -19.95
N LEU A 409 -8.01 7.18 -19.85
CA LEU A 409 -7.30 7.00 -18.58
C LEU A 409 -5.90 7.60 -18.67
N LEU A 410 -5.56 8.48 -17.73
CA LEU A 410 -4.21 8.95 -17.48
C LEU A 410 -3.66 8.24 -16.22
N LEU A 411 -2.62 7.46 -16.38
CA LEU A 411 -2.08 6.60 -15.33
C LEU A 411 -0.65 6.99 -14.96
N PHE A 412 -0.38 7.18 -13.66
CA PHE A 412 0.91 7.58 -13.12
C PHE A 412 1.41 6.58 -12.07
N GLY A 413 2.59 5.97 -12.31
CA GLY A 413 3.28 5.14 -11.33
C GLY A 413 2.53 3.90 -10.85
N SER A 414 1.71 3.26 -11.71
CA SER A 414 0.95 2.05 -11.40
C SER A 414 0.96 1.06 -12.58
N ASN A 415 0.72 -0.23 -12.29
CA ASN A 415 0.70 -1.30 -13.31
C ASN A 415 -0.52 -2.23 -13.09
N PRO A 416 -1.76 -1.74 -13.34
CA PRO A 416 -2.99 -2.47 -13.04
C PRO A 416 -3.16 -3.77 -13.84
N VAL A 417 -2.55 -3.92 -15.02
CA VAL A 417 -2.53 -5.19 -15.76
C VAL A 417 -2.00 -6.35 -14.93
N VAL A 418 -1.08 -6.09 -14.00
CA VAL A 418 -0.54 -7.12 -13.09
C VAL A 418 -1.16 -7.03 -11.70
N SER A 419 -1.41 -5.81 -11.19
CA SER A 419 -1.73 -5.58 -9.78
C SER A 419 -3.22 -5.55 -9.42
N ALA A 420 -4.12 -5.41 -10.40
CA ALA A 420 -5.55 -5.41 -10.15
C ALA A 420 -6.12 -6.84 -10.06
N PRO A 421 -7.15 -7.09 -9.22
CA PRO A 421 -7.82 -8.40 -9.19
C PRO A 421 -8.58 -8.64 -10.50
N ARG A 422 -8.83 -9.92 -10.82
CA ARG A 422 -9.48 -10.31 -12.09
C ARG A 422 -8.81 -9.60 -13.28
N SER A 423 -7.50 -9.71 -13.34
CA SER A 423 -6.66 -8.87 -14.21
C SER A 423 -6.96 -9.01 -15.72
N ALA A 424 -7.49 -10.15 -16.17
CA ALA A 424 -7.94 -10.29 -17.56
C ALA A 424 -9.09 -9.33 -17.90
N HIS A 425 -10.05 -9.15 -16.99
CA HIS A 425 -11.12 -8.18 -17.16
C HIS A 425 -10.62 -6.74 -17.21
N VAL A 426 -9.67 -6.39 -16.30
CA VAL A 426 -9.07 -5.05 -16.31
C VAL A 426 -8.30 -4.81 -17.61
N GLU A 427 -7.61 -5.81 -18.12
CA GLU A 427 -6.90 -5.76 -19.39
C GLU A 427 -7.86 -5.53 -20.57
N GLU A 428 -9.00 -6.22 -20.58
CA GLU A 428 -10.08 -6.00 -21.55
C GLU A 428 -10.62 -4.55 -21.47
N ARG A 429 -10.85 -4.04 -20.26
CA ARG A 429 -11.37 -2.68 -20.06
C ARG A 429 -10.37 -1.60 -20.50
N LEU A 430 -9.07 -1.79 -20.27
CA LEU A 430 -8.03 -0.90 -20.79
C LEU A 430 -8.01 -0.91 -22.33
N GLY A 431 -8.22 -2.05 -22.97
CA GLY A 431 -8.34 -2.18 -24.42
C GLY A 431 -9.59 -1.53 -25.03
N ALA A 432 -10.62 -1.28 -24.22
CA ALA A 432 -11.87 -0.63 -24.66
C ALA A 432 -11.83 0.92 -24.59
N LEU A 433 -10.73 1.51 -24.10
CA LEU A 433 -10.55 2.97 -24.01
C LEU A 433 -10.33 3.59 -25.40
N ASP A 434 -10.74 4.84 -25.58
CA ASP A 434 -10.38 5.67 -26.73
C ASP A 434 -8.96 6.23 -26.59
N LEU A 435 -8.49 6.43 -25.33
CA LEU A 435 -7.13 6.90 -25.03
C LEU A 435 -6.63 6.31 -23.71
N LEU A 436 -5.50 5.62 -23.75
CA LEU A 436 -4.72 5.20 -22.59
C LEU A 436 -3.37 5.91 -22.56
N VAL A 437 -3.13 6.73 -21.55
CA VAL A 437 -1.86 7.42 -21.30
C VAL A 437 -1.18 6.86 -20.08
N VAL A 438 0.10 6.48 -20.19
CA VAL A 438 0.86 5.94 -19.06
C VAL A 438 2.15 6.72 -18.86
N ALA A 439 2.32 7.33 -17.71
CA ALA A 439 3.59 7.90 -17.26
C ALA A 439 4.35 6.81 -16.47
N ASP A 440 5.46 6.35 -17.03
CA ASP A 440 6.31 5.31 -16.44
C ASP A 440 7.76 5.53 -16.88
N PHE A 441 8.71 4.94 -16.16
CA PHE A 441 10.13 5.02 -16.51
C PHE A 441 10.65 3.77 -17.25
N VAL A 442 9.85 2.71 -17.31
CA VAL A 442 10.11 1.46 -18.06
C VAL A 442 8.84 1.03 -18.80
N PRO A 443 8.97 0.22 -19.88
CA PRO A 443 7.81 -0.33 -20.58
C PRO A 443 7.17 -1.45 -19.75
N SER A 444 6.42 -1.06 -18.69
CA SER A 444 5.60 -1.99 -17.91
C SER A 444 4.50 -2.64 -18.75
N GLU A 445 3.85 -3.68 -18.23
CA GLU A 445 2.79 -4.39 -18.93
C GLU A 445 1.63 -3.45 -19.30
N THR A 446 1.33 -2.47 -18.45
CA THR A 446 0.32 -1.45 -18.75
C THR A 446 0.82 -0.43 -19.76
N ALA A 447 2.09 0.04 -19.63
CA ALA A 447 2.69 0.97 -20.59
C ALA A 447 2.77 0.40 -22.01
N ARG A 448 3.03 -0.91 -22.17
CA ARG A 448 3.03 -1.58 -23.47
C ARG A 448 1.67 -1.56 -24.18
N ARG A 449 0.58 -1.33 -23.46
CA ARG A 449 -0.81 -1.24 -23.99
C ARG A 449 -1.27 0.17 -24.26
N ALA A 450 -0.50 1.17 -23.79
CA ALA A 450 -0.87 2.57 -23.90
C ALA A 450 -0.86 3.08 -25.35
N ASP A 451 -1.70 4.09 -25.61
CA ASP A 451 -1.65 4.90 -26.84
C ASP A 451 -0.54 5.92 -26.78
N VAL A 452 -0.26 6.45 -25.56
CA VAL A 452 0.83 7.41 -25.30
C VAL A 452 1.56 6.98 -24.03
N VAL A 453 2.89 6.86 -24.13
CA VAL A 453 3.77 6.60 -22.98
C VAL A 453 4.65 7.83 -22.75
N LEU A 454 4.63 8.35 -21.53
CA LEU A 454 5.38 9.52 -21.12
C LEU A 454 6.53 9.10 -20.19
N PRO A 455 7.80 9.27 -20.59
CA PRO A 455 8.96 8.84 -19.79
C PRO A 455 9.11 9.72 -18.54
N SER A 456 8.88 9.11 -17.37
CA SER A 456 8.96 9.80 -16.07
C SER A 456 10.29 9.58 -15.35
N ALA A 457 10.66 10.55 -14.51
CA ALA A 457 11.85 10.51 -13.68
C ALA A 457 11.73 9.41 -12.61
N GLN A 458 12.85 8.77 -12.30
CA GLN A 458 12.96 7.79 -11.23
C GLN A 458 13.24 8.45 -9.87
N TRP A 459 13.09 7.67 -8.82
CA TRP A 459 13.22 8.05 -7.43
C TRP A 459 14.49 8.85 -7.04
N ALA A 460 15.65 8.58 -7.67
CA ALA A 460 16.90 9.28 -7.41
C ALA A 460 17.10 10.52 -8.32
N GLU A 461 16.22 10.73 -9.28
CA GLU A 461 16.28 11.79 -10.30
C GLU A 461 15.37 12.97 -9.99
N GLU A 462 14.61 12.88 -8.92
CA GLU A 462 13.63 13.87 -8.49
C GLU A 462 13.75 14.20 -7.01
N SER A 463 13.21 15.35 -6.61
CA SER A 463 13.06 15.75 -5.22
C SER A 463 11.59 15.75 -4.82
N GLY A 464 11.34 15.65 -3.52
CA GLY A 464 10.02 15.70 -2.92
C GLY A 464 10.02 15.23 -1.48
N THR A 465 8.85 14.87 -0.97
CA THR A 465 8.67 14.27 0.36
C THR A 465 7.87 12.98 0.27
N MET A 466 8.05 12.12 1.25
CA MET A 466 7.25 10.91 1.44
C MET A 466 6.96 10.71 2.92
N THR A 467 5.82 10.10 3.23
CA THR A 467 5.43 9.77 4.60
C THR A 467 5.62 8.28 4.83
N ASN A 468 6.44 7.91 5.80
CA ASN A 468 6.71 6.51 6.11
C ASN A 468 5.60 5.86 6.95
N LEU A 469 5.75 4.56 7.29
CA LEU A 469 4.72 3.79 8.00
C LEU A 469 4.41 4.29 9.43
N GLU A 470 5.28 5.10 10.03
CA GLU A 470 5.07 5.70 11.35
C GLU A 470 4.49 7.12 11.30
N GLY A 471 4.15 7.61 10.09
CA GLY A 471 3.63 8.97 9.88
C GLY A 471 4.69 10.05 9.95
N ARG A 472 5.95 9.72 9.75
CA ARG A 472 7.06 10.66 9.65
C ARG A 472 7.24 11.10 8.21
N VAL A 473 7.22 12.40 7.96
CA VAL A 473 7.46 13.01 6.64
C VAL A 473 8.96 13.15 6.44
N LEU A 474 9.48 12.55 5.37
CA LEU A 474 10.90 12.47 5.05
C LEU A 474 11.21 13.14 3.72
N ARG A 475 12.43 13.69 3.60
CA ARG A 475 12.91 14.28 2.33
C ARG A 475 13.46 13.20 1.40
N ARG A 476 12.98 13.24 0.15
CA ARG A 476 13.65 12.62 -0.99
C ARG A 476 14.43 13.70 -1.72
N ARG A 477 15.74 13.50 -1.89
CA ARG A 477 16.61 14.45 -2.59
C ARG A 477 17.09 13.86 -3.90
N ARG A 478 17.02 14.65 -4.96
CA ARG A 478 17.62 14.29 -6.24
C ARG A 478 19.13 14.11 -6.11
N ALA A 479 19.62 12.93 -6.44
CA ALA A 479 21.04 12.58 -6.41
C ALA A 479 21.68 12.56 -7.80
N VAL A 480 20.89 12.25 -8.83
CA VAL A 480 21.33 12.20 -10.24
C VAL A 480 20.41 13.04 -11.11
N ARG A 481 20.92 13.48 -12.25
CA ARG A 481 20.08 14.11 -13.27
C ARG A 481 19.32 13.04 -14.04
N PRO A 482 18.03 13.26 -14.36
CA PRO A 482 17.34 12.36 -15.28
C PRO A 482 18.04 12.35 -16.64
N PRO A 483 17.94 11.26 -17.41
CA PRO A 483 18.39 11.23 -18.79
C PRO A 483 17.73 12.35 -19.63
N ALA A 484 18.42 12.76 -20.70
CA ALA A 484 17.83 13.71 -21.65
C ALA A 484 16.49 13.15 -22.18
N GLY A 485 15.48 13.99 -22.29
CA GLY A 485 14.14 13.60 -22.75
C GLY A 485 13.21 13.05 -21.66
N VAL A 486 13.68 12.82 -20.44
CA VAL A 486 12.85 12.43 -19.29
C VAL A 486 12.35 13.66 -18.53
N ARG A 487 11.09 13.65 -18.11
CA ARG A 487 10.47 14.70 -17.27
C ARG A 487 10.02 14.12 -15.93
N THR A 488 9.95 14.94 -14.91
CA THR A 488 9.27 14.61 -13.65
C THR A 488 7.75 14.59 -13.87
N ASP A 489 7.02 13.85 -13.03
CA ASP A 489 5.55 13.85 -13.13
C ASP A 489 4.96 15.25 -12.87
N LEU A 490 5.61 16.09 -12.04
CA LEU A 490 5.18 17.46 -11.82
C LEU A 490 5.30 18.30 -13.11
N GLU A 491 6.37 18.13 -13.89
CA GLU A 491 6.54 18.76 -15.19
C GLU A 491 5.52 18.26 -16.22
N ILE A 492 5.22 16.96 -16.22
CA ILE A 492 4.21 16.36 -17.11
C ILE A 492 2.81 16.90 -16.77
N ILE A 493 2.44 16.91 -15.49
CA ILE A 493 1.13 17.41 -15.03
C ILE A 493 0.99 18.90 -15.31
N GLY A 494 2.03 19.71 -15.03
CA GLY A 494 2.04 21.14 -15.30
C GLY A 494 1.86 21.45 -16.79
N ALA A 495 2.60 20.76 -17.66
CA ALA A 495 2.52 20.94 -19.11
C ALA A 495 1.15 20.50 -19.70
N LEU A 496 0.50 19.49 -19.12
CA LEU A 496 -0.87 19.11 -19.49
C LEU A 496 -1.89 20.14 -18.99
N ALA A 497 -1.74 20.64 -17.75
CA ALA A 497 -2.62 21.67 -17.20
C ALA A 497 -2.57 22.97 -18.02
N GLU A 498 -1.39 23.38 -18.46
CA GLU A 498 -1.20 24.54 -19.35
C GLU A 498 -1.96 24.35 -20.67
N ARG A 499 -1.79 23.20 -21.35
CA ARG A 499 -2.47 22.91 -22.62
C ARG A 499 -4.01 22.83 -22.47
N LEU A 500 -4.47 22.37 -21.32
CA LEU A 500 -5.89 22.35 -20.98
C LEU A 500 -6.43 23.72 -20.52
N ARG A 501 -5.55 24.73 -20.41
CA ARG A 501 -5.87 26.05 -19.88
C ARG A 501 -6.53 26.00 -18.51
N ALA A 502 -6.00 25.12 -17.66
CA ALA A 502 -6.53 24.89 -16.32
C ALA A 502 -6.34 26.14 -15.44
N PRO A 503 -7.35 26.54 -14.64
CA PRO A 503 -7.22 27.64 -13.70
C PRO A 503 -6.25 27.31 -12.55
N GLY A 504 -5.77 28.35 -11.86
CA GLY A 504 -4.87 28.23 -10.71
C GLY A 504 -3.39 28.10 -11.11
N GLU A 505 -2.54 27.89 -10.09
CA GLU A 505 -1.09 27.76 -10.26
C GLU A 505 -0.70 26.29 -10.43
N TRP A 506 0.24 26.04 -11.37
CA TRP A 506 0.74 24.69 -11.69
C TRP A 506 2.27 24.67 -11.63
N SER A 507 2.81 24.87 -10.41
CA SER A 507 4.26 24.82 -10.20
C SER A 507 4.82 23.42 -10.49
N THR A 508 6.03 23.39 -11.07
CA THR A 508 6.83 22.17 -11.25
C THR A 508 7.95 22.06 -10.21
N ASP A 509 8.14 23.09 -9.38
CA ASP A 509 9.05 23.06 -8.25
C ASP A 509 8.40 22.29 -7.07
N PRO A 510 8.99 21.18 -6.64
CA PRO A 510 8.41 20.36 -5.56
C PRO A 510 8.27 21.11 -4.22
N GLU A 511 9.14 22.08 -3.91
CA GLU A 511 9.02 22.84 -2.67
C GLU A 511 7.84 23.83 -2.72
N ALA A 512 7.62 24.47 -3.85
CA ALA A 512 6.44 25.33 -4.06
C ALA A 512 5.14 24.54 -3.99
N VAL A 513 5.10 23.34 -4.62
CA VAL A 513 3.95 22.41 -4.53
C VAL A 513 3.72 21.95 -3.10
N PHE A 514 4.78 21.62 -2.35
CA PHE A 514 4.67 21.28 -0.94
C PHE A 514 4.15 22.45 -0.10
N GLY A 515 4.54 23.68 -0.43
CA GLY A 515 4.00 24.88 0.19
C GLY A 515 2.48 25.05 -0.01
N GLU A 516 1.98 24.73 -1.20
CA GLU A 516 0.53 24.72 -1.47
C GLU A 516 -0.18 23.57 -0.73
N LEU A 517 0.41 22.35 -0.74
CA LEU A 517 -0.08 21.19 0.02
C LEU A 517 -0.22 21.49 1.52
N ARG A 518 0.76 22.16 2.11
CA ARG A 518 0.71 22.59 3.52
C ARG A 518 -0.51 23.45 3.80
N ARG A 519 -0.77 24.45 2.95
CA ARG A 519 -1.98 25.31 3.09
C ARG A 519 -3.26 24.51 2.88
N ALA A 520 -3.29 23.60 1.91
CA ALA A 520 -4.46 22.78 1.61
C ALA A 520 -4.77 21.75 2.72
N SER A 521 -3.76 21.26 3.43
CA SER A 521 -3.93 20.31 4.54
C SER A 521 -4.19 21.00 5.89
N ALA A 522 -3.94 22.32 6.00
CA ALA A 522 -4.05 23.08 7.26
C ALA A 522 -5.41 22.92 7.93
N GLY A 523 -5.43 22.51 9.22
CA GLY A 523 -6.64 22.23 9.99
C GLY A 523 -7.35 20.92 9.62
N GLY A 524 -6.78 20.10 8.73
CA GLY A 524 -7.25 18.74 8.45
C GLY A 524 -6.67 17.71 9.43
N THR A 525 -7.19 16.48 9.39
CA THR A 525 -6.67 15.39 10.24
C THR A 525 -5.19 15.12 9.99
N ALA A 526 -4.75 15.12 8.72
CA ALA A 526 -3.35 15.07 8.36
C ALA A 526 -2.84 16.50 8.07
N ASP A 527 -2.64 17.27 9.14
CA ASP A 527 -2.18 18.66 9.05
C ASP A 527 -0.67 18.75 8.90
N TYR A 528 -0.23 19.32 7.78
CA TYR A 528 1.18 19.52 7.44
C TYR A 528 1.62 20.99 7.54
N SER A 529 0.78 21.90 8.04
CA SER A 529 1.03 23.34 8.00
C SER A 529 2.37 23.76 8.61
N GLY A 530 2.77 23.12 9.70
CA GLY A 530 4.02 23.38 10.39
C GLY A 530 5.24 22.64 9.82
N ILE A 531 5.08 21.83 8.77
CA ILE A 531 6.16 21.04 8.18
C ILE A 531 6.75 21.79 6.99
N SER A 532 8.06 22.05 6.97
CA SER A 532 8.78 22.62 5.84
C SER A 532 9.95 21.73 5.43
N TYR A 533 10.45 21.91 4.22
CA TYR A 533 11.64 21.19 3.75
C TYR A 533 12.83 21.42 4.67
N ALA A 534 13.10 22.67 5.06
CA ALA A 534 14.16 23.03 5.98
C ALA A 534 14.01 22.32 7.32
N ARG A 535 12.79 22.25 7.84
CA ARG A 535 12.50 21.57 9.11
C ARG A 535 12.69 20.05 9.02
N ILE A 536 12.18 19.42 7.95
CA ILE A 536 12.39 17.98 7.72
C ILE A 536 13.88 17.65 7.69
N GLU A 537 14.69 18.52 7.08
CA GLU A 537 16.14 18.32 6.99
C GLU A 537 16.84 18.50 8.32
N ALA A 538 16.46 19.50 9.10
CA ALA A 538 17.06 19.80 10.40
C ALA A 538 16.72 18.71 11.44
N GLU A 539 15.50 18.18 11.43
CA GLU A 539 15.01 17.22 12.43
C GLU A 539 15.11 15.74 11.97
N GLY A 540 15.56 15.49 10.73
CA GLY A 540 15.60 14.13 10.17
C GLY A 540 14.21 13.54 9.91
N GLY A 541 13.21 14.40 9.69
CA GLY A 541 11.80 14.08 9.47
C GLY A 541 10.89 14.59 10.57
N VAL A 542 9.62 14.91 10.19
CA VAL A 542 8.64 15.49 11.11
C VAL A 542 7.36 14.62 11.10
N PHE A 543 6.81 14.36 12.28
CA PHE A 543 5.54 13.63 12.41
C PHE A 543 4.33 14.55 12.24
N TRP A 544 3.40 14.15 11.41
CA TRP A 544 2.09 14.81 11.33
C TRP A 544 1.10 14.22 12.39
N PRO A 545 0.03 14.91 12.82
CA PRO A 545 -0.28 16.32 12.59
C PRO A 545 0.78 17.28 13.15
N CYS A 546 1.01 18.38 12.42
CA CYS A 546 1.93 19.42 12.83
C CYS A 546 1.36 20.79 12.41
N PRO A 547 0.45 21.38 13.21
CA PRO A 547 -0.37 22.51 12.80
C PRO A 547 0.34 23.88 12.80
N SER A 548 1.55 23.99 13.36
CA SER A 548 2.35 25.22 13.29
C SER A 548 3.86 24.91 13.25
N ALA A 549 4.64 25.93 12.93
CA ALA A 549 6.09 25.80 12.88
C ALA A 549 6.72 25.48 14.25
N GLU A 550 6.09 25.94 15.33
CA GLU A 550 6.52 25.73 16.73
C GLU A 550 6.05 24.39 17.28
N HIS A 551 5.06 23.75 16.66
CA HIS A 551 4.54 22.49 17.14
C HIS A 551 5.57 21.35 16.92
N PRO A 552 5.88 20.51 17.93
CA PRO A 552 6.94 19.50 17.85
C PRO A 552 6.66 18.36 16.86
N GLY A 553 5.50 18.35 16.22
CA GLY A 553 4.96 17.18 15.54
C GLY A 553 4.28 16.22 16.50
N THR A 554 3.60 15.21 15.99
CA THR A 554 2.79 14.29 16.80
C THR A 554 3.26 12.84 16.58
N PRO A 555 4.31 12.39 17.26
CA PRO A 555 4.80 11.02 17.10
C PRO A 555 3.81 9.96 17.61
N ARG A 556 3.01 10.28 18.65
CA ARG A 556 2.02 9.38 19.26
C ARG A 556 0.67 10.10 19.37
N PRO A 557 -0.23 9.92 18.37
CA PRO A 557 -1.40 10.79 18.20
C PRO A 557 -2.54 10.61 19.21
N TYR A 558 -2.49 9.56 20.05
CA TYR A 558 -3.65 9.18 20.89
C TYR A 558 -3.39 9.32 22.40
N LEU A 559 -2.26 9.91 22.83
CA LEU A 559 -1.93 10.01 24.28
C LEU A 559 -2.97 10.83 25.04
N ASP A 560 -3.36 11.99 24.53
CA ASP A 560 -4.28 12.90 25.19
C ASP A 560 -5.74 12.60 24.89
N GLY A 561 -6.04 11.99 23.75
CA GLY A 561 -7.39 11.66 23.30
C GLY A 561 -7.38 11.13 21.86
N PHE A 562 -8.55 10.77 21.37
CA PHE A 562 -8.74 10.31 20.01
C PHE A 562 -9.32 11.43 19.14
N ALA A 563 -9.10 11.38 17.84
CA ALA A 563 -9.58 12.39 16.88
C ALA A 563 -11.10 12.21 16.55
N THR A 564 -11.87 11.85 17.54
CA THR A 564 -13.34 11.71 17.52
C THR A 564 -13.99 12.93 18.19
N PRO A 565 -15.26 13.24 17.92
CA PRO A 565 -15.90 14.44 18.46
C PRO A 565 -15.89 14.58 19.98
N ASP A 566 -15.88 13.47 20.72
CA ASP A 566 -15.84 13.43 22.19
C ASP A 566 -14.49 12.96 22.75
N GLY A 567 -13.47 12.82 21.92
CA GLY A 567 -12.13 12.38 22.31
C GLY A 567 -12.01 10.91 22.71
N ARG A 568 -13.07 10.09 22.54
CA ARG A 568 -13.12 8.67 22.94
C ARG A 568 -13.01 7.75 21.73
N ALA A 569 -12.28 6.64 21.86
CA ALA A 569 -12.25 5.60 20.83
C ALA A 569 -13.60 4.87 20.72
N ARG A 570 -13.88 4.32 19.55
CA ARG A 570 -15.13 3.60 19.27
C ARG A 570 -14.88 2.10 19.14
N PHE A 571 -15.59 1.33 19.93
CA PHE A 571 -15.80 -0.09 19.66
C PHE A 571 -16.79 -0.24 18.50
N VAL A 572 -16.52 -1.18 17.59
CA VAL A 572 -17.36 -1.44 16.41
C VAL A 572 -17.77 -2.92 16.42
N PRO A 573 -19.05 -3.26 16.67
CA PRO A 573 -19.48 -4.65 16.66
C PRO A 573 -19.41 -5.24 15.25
N VAL A 574 -18.70 -6.37 15.09
CA VAL A 574 -18.51 -7.04 13.80
C VAL A 574 -18.65 -8.55 13.93
N GLU A 575 -19.34 -9.16 12.98
CA GLU A 575 -19.61 -10.59 12.95
C GLU A 575 -18.91 -11.27 11.77
N HIS A 576 -18.40 -12.48 12.02
CA HIS A 576 -17.86 -13.32 10.95
C HIS A 576 -18.98 -13.84 10.03
N ARG A 577 -18.78 -13.74 8.72
CA ARG A 577 -19.71 -14.19 7.67
C ARG A 577 -19.04 -15.03 6.59
N GLY A 578 -17.77 -15.41 6.79
CA GLY A 578 -16.96 -16.11 5.78
C GLY A 578 -16.47 -15.19 4.65
N PRO A 579 -15.66 -15.73 3.72
CA PRO A 579 -15.20 -15.06 2.52
C PRO A 579 -16.38 -14.80 1.56
N ALA A 580 -16.20 -13.88 0.60
CA ALA A 580 -17.20 -13.64 -0.44
C ALA A 580 -17.34 -14.82 -1.41
N GLU A 581 -16.31 -15.64 -1.50
CA GLU A 581 -16.30 -16.88 -2.28
C GLU A 581 -15.68 -17.99 -1.43
N ASP A 582 -16.52 -18.94 -1.03
CA ASP A 582 -16.09 -20.12 -0.27
C ASP A 582 -15.74 -21.28 -1.20
N VAL A 583 -15.03 -22.28 -0.66
CA VAL A 583 -14.69 -23.52 -1.35
C VAL A 583 -15.94 -24.39 -1.56
N ASP A 584 -15.92 -25.19 -2.63
CA ASP A 584 -16.98 -26.14 -2.97
C ASP A 584 -16.39 -27.42 -3.62
N GLY A 585 -17.24 -28.30 -4.13
CA GLY A 585 -16.82 -29.55 -4.77
C GLY A 585 -15.97 -29.34 -6.03
N ASP A 586 -16.17 -28.25 -6.78
CA ASP A 586 -15.44 -27.96 -8.00
C ASP A 586 -14.13 -27.20 -7.73
N HIS A 587 -14.10 -26.40 -6.67
CA HIS A 587 -12.95 -25.59 -6.24
C HIS A 587 -12.69 -25.81 -4.74
N PRO A 588 -12.08 -26.95 -4.35
CA PRO A 588 -12.05 -27.40 -2.97
C PRO A 588 -10.94 -26.78 -2.11
N LEU A 589 -10.10 -25.89 -2.67
CA LEU A 589 -8.94 -25.33 -2.00
C LEU A 589 -9.04 -23.80 -1.91
N TYR A 590 -8.56 -23.24 -0.81
CA TYR A 590 -8.34 -21.81 -0.69
C TYR A 590 -7.04 -21.40 -1.39
N LEU A 591 -7.10 -20.36 -2.24
CA LEU A 591 -5.92 -19.66 -2.71
C LEU A 591 -5.69 -18.41 -1.86
N THR A 592 -4.52 -18.28 -1.27
CA THR A 592 -4.02 -17.01 -0.75
C THR A 592 -2.85 -16.49 -1.58
N THR A 593 -2.70 -15.17 -1.65
CA THR A 593 -1.63 -14.53 -2.42
C THR A 593 -0.69 -13.75 -1.51
N GLY A 594 0.53 -13.49 -1.95
CA GLY A 594 1.48 -12.75 -1.14
C GLY A 594 2.72 -12.28 -1.88
N ARG A 595 3.74 -11.98 -1.10
CA ARG A 595 5.02 -11.42 -1.58
C ARG A 595 6.16 -12.37 -1.27
N VAL A 596 7.24 -12.24 -2.06
CA VAL A 596 8.53 -12.89 -1.80
C VAL A 596 9.61 -11.83 -1.61
N LEU A 597 10.68 -12.19 -0.91
CA LEU A 597 11.74 -11.28 -0.49
C LEU A 597 12.39 -10.50 -1.65
N ALA A 598 12.66 -11.17 -2.76
CA ALA A 598 13.37 -10.58 -3.89
C ALA A 598 12.52 -9.68 -4.79
N GLN A 599 11.18 -9.72 -4.66
CA GLN A 599 10.29 -8.98 -5.54
C GLN A 599 9.53 -7.87 -4.81
N TYR A 600 9.08 -6.85 -5.58
CA TYR A 600 8.30 -5.72 -5.07
C TYR A 600 7.11 -5.40 -5.96
N GLN A 601 5.90 -5.37 -5.37
CA GLN A 601 4.63 -5.06 -6.04
C GLN A 601 4.43 -5.90 -7.32
N SER A 602 4.15 -5.28 -8.47
CA SER A 602 3.99 -5.98 -9.77
C SER A 602 5.28 -6.61 -10.32
N GLY A 603 6.41 -6.46 -9.63
CA GLY A 603 7.71 -6.94 -10.09
C GLY A 603 8.32 -6.13 -11.24
N ALA A 604 7.62 -5.15 -11.81
CA ALA A 604 8.10 -4.37 -12.96
C ALA A 604 9.49 -3.75 -12.73
N GLN A 605 9.78 -3.32 -11.51
CA GLN A 605 11.09 -2.80 -11.13
C GLN A 605 12.09 -3.92 -10.82
N THR A 606 11.75 -4.80 -9.91
CA THR A 606 12.69 -5.79 -9.33
C THR A 606 13.05 -6.90 -10.31
N ARG A 607 12.20 -7.25 -11.26
CA ARG A 607 12.54 -8.20 -12.35
C ARG A 607 13.59 -7.64 -13.35
N ARG A 608 13.88 -6.33 -13.31
CA ARG A 608 14.93 -5.66 -14.10
C ARG A 608 16.26 -5.57 -13.38
N VAL A 609 16.33 -5.98 -12.13
CA VAL A 609 17.55 -6.06 -11.34
C VAL A 609 18.05 -7.51 -11.38
N PRO A 610 19.19 -7.82 -12.05
CA PRO A 610 19.61 -9.20 -12.32
C PRO A 610 19.70 -10.08 -11.07
N ALA A 611 20.26 -9.57 -9.98
CA ALA A 611 20.39 -10.31 -8.72
C ALA A 611 19.03 -10.66 -8.10
N LEU A 612 18.05 -9.76 -8.17
CA LEU A 612 16.69 -9.98 -7.66
C LEU A 612 15.89 -10.93 -8.57
N ALA A 613 16.05 -10.81 -9.88
CA ALA A 613 15.43 -11.70 -10.86
C ALA A 613 15.94 -13.14 -10.70
N ALA A 614 17.26 -13.33 -10.51
CA ALA A 614 17.87 -14.64 -10.26
C ALA A 614 17.40 -15.26 -8.93
N ALA A 615 17.23 -14.44 -7.87
CA ALA A 615 16.79 -14.92 -6.56
C ALA A 615 15.30 -15.34 -6.54
N ALA A 616 14.49 -14.85 -7.47
CA ALA A 616 13.09 -15.24 -7.64
C ALA A 616 12.72 -15.22 -9.13
N PRO A 617 13.07 -16.30 -9.88
CA PRO A 617 13.05 -16.30 -11.33
C PRO A 617 11.65 -16.42 -11.95
N GLY A 618 10.65 -16.93 -11.22
CA GLY A 618 9.32 -17.14 -11.77
C GLY A 618 8.25 -17.38 -10.71
N PRO A 619 6.98 -17.41 -11.14
CA PRO A 619 5.86 -17.74 -10.28
C PRO A 619 5.88 -19.21 -9.87
N PHE A 620 5.31 -19.49 -8.70
CA PHE A 620 5.16 -20.85 -8.17
C PHE A 620 3.87 -20.93 -7.33
N VAL A 621 3.42 -22.16 -7.07
CA VAL A 621 2.38 -22.44 -6.09
C VAL A 621 2.95 -23.28 -4.94
N GLU A 622 2.77 -22.84 -3.69
CA GLU A 622 3.07 -23.67 -2.53
C GLU A 622 1.90 -24.63 -2.25
N LEU A 623 2.24 -25.90 -2.05
CA LEU A 623 1.34 -27.01 -1.75
C LEU A 623 1.84 -27.76 -0.52
N HIS A 624 0.92 -28.15 0.37
CA HIS A 624 1.26 -29.07 1.46
C HIS A 624 1.61 -30.45 0.88
N PRO A 625 2.62 -31.18 1.39
CA PRO A 625 2.99 -32.51 0.90
C PRO A 625 1.81 -33.49 0.84
N ASP A 626 0.97 -33.55 1.87
CA ASP A 626 -0.20 -34.43 1.91
C ASP A 626 -1.23 -34.08 0.82
N LEU A 627 -1.39 -32.80 0.47
CA LEU A 627 -2.23 -32.37 -0.65
C LEU A 627 -1.60 -32.80 -1.98
N ALA A 628 -0.30 -32.61 -2.13
CA ALA A 628 0.43 -32.98 -3.34
C ALA A 628 0.36 -34.50 -3.60
N GLU A 629 0.51 -35.33 -2.54
CA GLU A 629 0.35 -36.79 -2.62
C GLU A 629 -1.05 -37.17 -3.08
N ARG A 630 -2.11 -36.56 -2.49
CA ARG A 630 -3.51 -36.81 -2.91
C ARG A 630 -3.77 -36.45 -4.37
N LEU A 631 -3.06 -35.45 -4.91
CA LEU A 631 -3.21 -34.98 -6.29
C LEU A 631 -2.20 -35.60 -7.27
N GLY A 632 -1.25 -36.41 -6.80
CA GLY A 632 -0.19 -37.01 -7.63
C GLY A 632 0.79 -35.96 -8.19
N ILE A 633 1.09 -34.90 -7.43
CA ILE A 633 1.95 -33.77 -7.84
C ILE A 633 3.32 -33.92 -7.19
N GLU A 634 4.38 -33.87 -7.99
CA GLU A 634 5.78 -33.86 -7.54
C GLU A 634 6.30 -32.41 -7.36
N ASP A 635 7.31 -32.25 -6.48
CA ASP A 635 7.97 -30.97 -6.30
C ASP A 635 8.64 -30.51 -7.61
N GLY A 636 8.44 -29.25 -7.97
CA GLY A 636 8.97 -28.69 -9.22
C GLY A 636 8.17 -29.02 -10.48
N ALA A 637 7.09 -29.81 -10.39
CA ALA A 637 6.20 -30.06 -11.52
C ALA A 637 5.44 -28.81 -11.94
N ASP A 638 5.14 -28.67 -13.23
CA ASP A 638 4.19 -27.67 -13.70
C ASP A 638 2.77 -28.12 -13.35
N VAL A 639 1.98 -27.22 -12.73
CA VAL A 639 0.62 -27.49 -12.33
C VAL A 639 -0.30 -26.35 -12.80
N ARG A 640 -1.54 -26.72 -13.15
CA ARG A 640 -2.60 -25.77 -13.44
C ARG A 640 -3.37 -25.45 -12.17
N VAL A 641 -3.46 -24.18 -11.84
CA VAL A 641 -4.32 -23.65 -10.78
C VAL A 641 -5.46 -22.89 -11.43
N GLU A 642 -6.69 -23.24 -11.12
CA GLU A 642 -7.89 -22.68 -11.75
C GLU A 642 -8.86 -22.17 -10.71
N SER A 643 -9.43 -20.99 -10.97
CA SER A 643 -10.56 -20.38 -10.26
C SER A 643 -11.73 -20.18 -11.20
N ARG A 644 -12.88 -19.72 -10.71
CA ARG A 644 -14.03 -19.34 -11.55
C ARG A 644 -13.76 -18.20 -12.55
N ARG A 645 -12.57 -17.57 -12.51
CA ARG A 645 -12.20 -16.38 -13.31
C ARG A 645 -11.13 -16.65 -14.35
N GLY A 646 -10.40 -17.71 -14.20
CA GLY A 646 -9.31 -18.07 -15.11
C GLY A 646 -8.39 -19.12 -14.51
N ALA A 647 -7.32 -19.40 -15.21
CA ALA A 647 -6.33 -20.37 -14.81
C ALA A 647 -4.90 -19.84 -15.03
N VAL A 648 -3.95 -20.40 -14.29
CA VAL A 648 -2.51 -20.16 -14.42
C VAL A 648 -1.76 -21.48 -14.39
N THR A 649 -0.68 -21.58 -15.18
CA THR A 649 0.27 -22.69 -15.08
C THR A 649 1.52 -22.19 -14.36
N VAL A 650 1.86 -22.84 -13.26
CA VAL A 650 2.98 -22.43 -12.39
C VAL A 650 3.67 -23.67 -11.82
N ARG A 651 4.90 -23.51 -11.35
CA ARG A 651 5.66 -24.60 -10.73
C ARG A 651 5.16 -24.89 -9.32
N ALA A 652 4.95 -26.16 -9.01
CA ALA A 652 4.69 -26.64 -7.66
C ALA A 652 5.95 -26.50 -6.78
N ARG A 653 5.74 -26.07 -5.54
CA ARG A 653 6.72 -26.07 -4.46
C ARG A 653 6.10 -26.73 -3.25
N LEU A 654 6.60 -27.89 -2.87
CA LEU A 654 6.08 -28.62 -1.71
C LEU A 654 6.66 -28.05 -0.41
N THR A 655 5.78 -27.80 0.57
CA THR A 655 6.18 -27.25 1.87
C THR A 655 5.13 -27.56 2.94
N ASP A 656 5.58 -27.94 4.13
CA ASP A 656 4.77 -28.07 5.35
C ASP A 656 4.42 -26.70 6.00
N ALA A 657 4.89 -25.62 5.41
CA ALA A 657 4.66 -24.26 5.89
C ALA A 657 3.26 -23.73 5.57
N ILE A 658 2.46 -24.45 4.81
CA ILE A 658 1.09 -24.07 4.45
C ILE A 658 0.12 -25.17 4.92
N ARG A 659 -1.16 -24.80 5.11
CA ARG A 659 -2.25 -25.74 5.43
C ARG A 659 -2.52 -26.67 4.24
N ASP A 660 -3.04 -27.85 4.48
CA ASP A 660 -3.37 -28.86 3.45
C ASP A 660 -4.67 -28.57 2.67
N ASP A 661 -5.44 -27.57 3.11
CA ASP A 661 -6.63 -27.02 2.45
C ASP A 661 -6.38 -25.70 1.70
N THR A 662 -5.12 -25.22 1.71
CA THR A 662 -4.76 -23.89 1.21
C THR A 662 -3.56 -23.97 0.28
N VAL A 663 -3.55 -23.14 -0.79
CA VAL A 663 -2.42 -22.94 -1.68
C VAL A 663 -2.00 -21.48 -1.70
N PHE A 664 -0.73 -21.20 -2.01
CA PHE A 664 -0.19 -19.85 -2.06
C PHE A 664 0.50 -19.57 -3.39
N ILE A 665 0.14 -18.44 -4.03
CA ILE A 665 0.82 -17.96 -5.24
C ILE A 665 1.29 -16.51 -5.01
N PRO A 666 2.58 -16.20 -5.21
CA PRO A 666 3.05 -14.81 -5.14
C PRO A 666 2.65 -14.03 -6.40
N PHE A 667 2.28 -12.74 -6.23
CA PHE A 667 1.62 -11.93 -7.28
C PHE A 667 2.55 -11.03 -8.11
N HIS A 668 3.86 -11.28 -8.13
CA HIS A 668 4.85 -10.37 -8.72
C HIS A 668 5.08 -10.54 -10.22
N TRP A 669 4.49 -11.52 -10.85
CA TRP A 669 4.75 -11.86 -12.25
C TRP A 669 3.59 -11.50 -13.16
N ALA A 670 3.93 -11.24 -14.41
CA ALA A 670 3.02 -11.02 -15.52
C ALA A 670 2.85 -12.29 -16.36
N GLY A 671 2.12 -12.18 -17.45
CA GLY A 671 1.90 -13.28 -18.38
C GLY A 671 0.95 -14.35 -17.84
N GLU A 672 1.12 -15.59 -18.28
CA GLU A 672 0.25 -16.72 -17.95
C GLU A 672 0.32 -17.15 -16.49
N GLY A 673 1.45 -16.93 -15.81
CA GLY A 673 1.62 -17.19 -14.36
C GLY A 673 1.16 -16.05 -13.44
N ARG A 674 0.35 -15.10 -13.93
CA ARG A 674 -0.14 -13.93 -13.20
C ARG A 674 -1.22 -14.31 -12.18
N ALA A 675 -0.89 -14.31 -10.90
CA ALA A 675 -1.81 -14.71 -9.82
C ALA A 675 -3.16 -13.97 -9.84
N ASN A 676 -3.18 -12.70 -10.27
CA ASN A 676 -4.40 -11.91 -10.34
C ASN A 676 -5.37 -12.28 -11.50
N LEU A 677 -5.04 -13.26 -12.33
CA LEU A 677 -6.02 -13.94 -13.19
C LEU A 677 -7.04 -14.72 -12.36
N LEU A 678 -6.64 -15.17 -11.17
CA LEU A 678 -7.44 -16.03 -10.29
C LEU A 678 -8.23 -15.26 -9.23
N THR A 679 -7.71 -14.09 -8.77
CA THR A 679 -8.19 -13.41 -7.56
C THR A 679 -9.62 -12.87 -7.68
N ASN A 680 -10.34 -12.91 -6.55
CA ASN A 680 -11.72 -12.46 -6.43
C ASN A 680 -11.79 -10.91 -6.38
N PRO A 681 -12.63 -10.28 -7.23
CA PRO A 681 -12.80 -8.83 -7.23
C PRO A 681 -13.86 -8.32 -6.23
N ALA A 682 -14.46 -9.17 -5.40
CA ALA A 682 -15.45 -8.74 -4.42
C ALA A 682 -14.88 -7.62 -3.52
N LEU A 683 -15.67 -6.59 -3.29
CA LEU A 683 -15.23 -5.38 -2.60
C LEU A 683 -15.77 -5.31 -1.17
N ASP A 684 -14.92 -4.91 -0.24
CA ASP A 684 -15.35 -4.47 1.08
C ASP A 684 -16.37 -3.33 0.95
N PRO A 685 -17.54 -3.42 1.60
CA PRO A 685 -18.63 -2.45 1.40
C PRO A 685 -18.27 -1.03 1.88
N VAL A 686 -17.28 -0.88 2.72
CA VAL A 686 -16.86 0.40 3.32
C VAL A 686 -15.62 0.96 2.64
N SER A 687 -14.55 0.21 2.67
CA SER A 687 -13.24 0.63 2.16
C SER A 687 -13.10 0.46 0.64
N ARG A 688 -13.96 -0.35 0.03
CA ARG A 688 -13.88 -0.77 -1.38
C ARG A 688 -12.59 -1.54 -1.71
N MET A 689 -11.97 -2.18 -0.70
CA MET A 689 -10.83 -3.08 -0.83
C MET A 689 -11.26 -4.38 -1.54
N PRO A 690 -10.54 -4.85 -2.57
CA PRO A 690 -10.80 -6.16 -3.17
C PRO A 690 -10.32 -7.33 -2.30
N GLU A 691 -10.96 -8.49 -2.49
CA GLU A 691 -10.63 -9.73 -1.80
C GLU A 691 -9.50 -10.50 -2.49
N PHE A 692 -8.25 -10.07 -2.23
CA PHE A 692 -7.05 -10.70 -2.81
C PHE A 692 -6.57 -11.94 -2.05
N LYS A 693 -7.00 -12.13 -0.80
CA LYS A 693 -6.38 -13.09 0.13
C LYS A 693 -7.13 -14.39 0.26
N VAL A 694 -8.30 -14.46 -0.34
CA VAL A 694 -9.07 -15.70 -0.38
C VAL A 694 -9.86 -15.79 -1.67
N CYS A 695 -9.74 -16.89 -2.37
CA CYS A 695 -10.67 -17.34 -3.40
C CYS A 695 -10.59 -18.85 -3.53
N ALA A 696 -11.66 -19.46 -4.07
CA ALA A 696 -11.72 -20.89 -4.26
C ALA A 696 -11.02 -21.30 -5.57
N VAL A 697 -10.19 -22.36 -5.48
CA VAL A 697 -9.44 -22.90 -6.62
C VAL A 697 -9.40 -24.43 -6.62
N ARG A 698 -9.09 -24.98 -7.80
CA ARG A 698 -8.63 -26.37 -7.96
C ARG A 698 -7.22 -26.40 -8.50
N VAL A 699 -6.49 -27.46 -8.20
CA VAL A 699 -5.12 -27.71 -8.68
C VAL A 699 -5.08 -29.06 -9.36
N GLY A 700 -4.40 -29.15 -10.50
CA GLY A 700 -4.28 -30.40 -11.26
C GLY A 700 -3.14 -30.35 -12.27
N ALA A 701 -3.02 -31.40 -13.10
CA ALA A 701 -2.07 -31.44 -14.19
C ALA A 701 -2.32 -30.31 -15.21
N PRO A 702 -1.30 -29.80 -15.90
CA PRO A 702 -1.48 -28.94 -17.07
C PRO A 702 -2.27 -29.68 -18.17
N GLU A 703 -3.15 -29.01 -18.88
CA GLU A 703 -3.83 -29.53 -20.07
C GLU A 703 -2.86 -29.66 -21.24
#